data_c89430419270a4c1b47eebefdf34e664
#
_entry.id   c89430419270a4c1b47eebefdf34e664
#
_cell.length_a   1.000
_cell.length_b   1.000
_cell.length_c   1.000
_cell.angle_alpha   90.00
_cell.angle_beta   90.00
_cell.angle_gamma   90.00
#
_symmetry.space_group_name_H-M   'P 1'
#
loop_
_entity.id
_entity.type
_entity.pdbx_description
1 polymer ?
#
loop_
_entity_poly.entity_id
_entity_poly.type
_entity_poly.pdbx_seq_one_letter_code
_entity_poly.pdbx_strand_id
1 'polypeptide(L)'
;MNYSFNEARLALEVFHTGDSVRAYDFLGAHLVNRNDKNGVVFRVWAPTARSVSVAGDFNNWNNEANYMYDIGYGVWEVFVEGVKQFCTYKYCIESEYGDRLMKADPYAFHAQTRPGQASVVYDIESYSWNDSEWFNKRKENNISSSPMNIYEIHAGSWRKYPDGNFFNYQKLADELIPYLKEMHYTHVQLMPIMEYPYDGSWGFQTTGYYAPTSRYGTPSDFMAFVDKLHGEGIGVILDWVPSNFPTDDFGLARFDGSPLYESNDPKTSKRDSWGTCLFNYARFEVTSFLVSCAMFWLDKYHIDGLRIGALSSMLYLDYGKTEGEWEPNKFGGKENLDAVDFVKRLNTAVHMYHPDVMMFAEENTSWPKLTHKIEDGGLGFDFKWNMGWMNDMLHYMSLNPMWRPFNHDSLTFSFYYAFSEKFLLPISHDEVSHGKGSLIKQMPGKYDEQFAGVRAFITYMYAHPGKKLVFMGTEIGQFDEWNHEEAIQWDLLEFEKHKKLRTFFKELNKFYLDCKPLYELDTVWKGFDWIHHDDYTNSVIAFKRTDKNGDEIVSVCNFQPIRRDEYCIGVPKYGLYDEVFNSDEERFGGSGVVNGNNIKTEVMKIHGFDQGLSLTLPPLSVIYLRCAKELEPDEAQKEN
;
A
#
# COMPACT_ATOMS: atom_id res chain seq x y z
N MET A 1 1.66 -16.22 28.25
CA MET A 1 1.43 -15.53 29.55
C MET A 1 0.43 -16.31 30.40
N ASN A 2 0.67 -16.43 31.68
CA ASN A 2 -0.31 -16.99 32.62
C ASN A 2 -1.15 -15.82 33.17
N TYR A 3 -2.37 -15.70 32.73
CA TYR A 3 -3.29 -14.68 33.24
C TYR A 3 -3.82 -15.09 34.62
N SER A 4 -3.80 -14.19 35.59
CA SER A 4 -4.58 -14.32 36.81
C SER A 4 -6.08 -14.19 36.49
N PHE A 5 -6.94 -14.59 37.41
CA PHE A 5 -8.39 -14.51 37.23
C PHE A 5 -8.86 -13.06 36.91
N ASN A 6 -8.27 -12.06 37.58
CA ASN A 6 -8.63 -10.67 37.37
C ASN A 6 -8.14 -10.14 36.01
N GLU A 7 -6.93 -10.54 35.58
CA GLU A 7 -6.40 -10.16 34.25
C GLU A 7 -7.22 -10.79 33.12
N ALA A 8 -7.59 -12.07 33.26
CA ALA A 8 -8.45 -12.74 32.28
C ALA A 8 -9.82 -12.05 32.17
N ARG A 9 -10.42 -11.69 33.32
CA ARG A 9 -11.69 -10.96 33.34
C ARG A 9 -11.58 -9.60 32.66
N LEU A 10 -10.52 -8.85 32.95
CA LEU A 10 -10.29 -7.53 32.32
C LEU A 10 -10.12 -7.68 30.80
N ALA A 11 -9.35 -8.67 30.34
CA ALA A 11 -9.14 -8.94 28.92
C ALA A 11 -10.48 -9.22 28.19
N LEU A 12 -11.36 -10.02 28.83
CA LEU A 12 -12.70 -10.30 28.32
C LEU A 12 -13.57 -9.03 28.25
N GLU A 13 -13.62 -8.25 29.34
CA GLU A 13 -14.40 -7.01 29.38
C GLU A 13 -13.97 -6.04 28.27
N VAL A 14 -12.65 -5.79 28.11
CA VAL A 14 -12.11 -4.88 27.10
C VAL A 14 -12.36 -5.41 25.68
N PHE A 15 -12.30 -6.72 25.47
CA PHE A 15 -12.63 -7.34 24.17
C PHE A 15 -14.07 -7.06 23.75
N HIS A 16 -15.01 -7.10 24.68
CA HIS A 16 -16.43 -6.88 24.42
C HIS A 16 -16.87 -5.41 24.34
N THR A 17 -15.99 -4.45 24.67
CA THR A 17 -16.25 -3.02 24.47
C THR A 17 -15.72 -2.47 23.14
N GLY A 18 -15.00 -3.28 22.37
CA GLY A 18 -14.38 -2.84 21.11
C GLY A 18 -13.05 -2.07 21.31
N ASP A 19 -12.56 -2.05 22.55
CA ASP A 19 -11.34 -1.27 22.91
C ASP A 19 -10.08 -2.15 23.04
N SER A 20 -10.20 -3.46 22.77
CA SER A 20 -9.05 -4.35 22.84
C SER A 20 -8.11 -4.10 21.66
N VAL A 21 -6.91 -3.63 21.96
CA VAL A 21 -5.83 -3.42 20.98
C VAL A 21 -4.85 -4.61 20.95
N ARG A 22 -4.99 -5.58 21.86
CA ARG A 22 -4.11 -6.75 22.00
C ARG A 22 -4.88 -8.03 22.36
N ALA A 23 -6.03 -8.24 21.73
CA ALA A 23 -6.81 -9.46 21.94
C ALA A 23 -6.01 -10.74 21.66
N TYR A 24 -4.99 -10.66 20.79
CA TYR A 24 -4.08 -11.75 20.45
C TYR A 24 -3.16 -12.17 21.60
N ASP A 25 -2.97 -11.39 22.65
CA ASP A 25 -2.22 -11.80 23.85
C ASP A 25 -3.05 -12.76 24.72
N PHE A 26 -4.38 -12.73 24.57
CA PHE A 26 -5.31 -13.54 25.37
C PHE A 26 -5.98 -14.65 24.54
N LEU A 27 -6.57 -14.33 23.39
CA LEU A 27 -7.24 -15.27 22.48
C LEU A 27 -6.22 -16.01 21.61
N GLY A 28 -6.58 -17.22 21.14
CA GLY A 28 -5.69 -18.06 20.35
C GLY A 28 -5.00 -19.16 21.16
N ALA A 29 -3.91 -19.69 20.63
CA ALA A 29 -3.12 -20.78 21.22
C ALA A 29 -1.79 -20.26 21.78
N HIS A 30 -1.59 -20.37 23.09
CA HIS A 30 -0.42 -19.85 23.77
C HIS A 30 0.37 -20.95 24.50
N LEU A 31 1.67 -21.02 24.22
CA LEU A 31 2.60 -21.86 24.97
C LEU A 31 2.76 -21.30 26.38
N VAL A 32 2.48 -22.15 27.40
CA VAL A 32 2.52 -21.74 28.81
C VAL A 32 3.06 -22.87 29.70
N ASN A 33 3.56 -22.47 30.86
CA ASN A 33 3.79 -23.40 31.96
C ASN A 33 2.72 -23.17 33.03
N ARG A 34 1.88 -24.19 33.29
CA ARG A 34 0.87 -24.18 34.37
C ARG A 34 1.17 -25.26 35.37
N ASN A 35 1.45 -24.92 36.64
CA ASN A 35 1.75 -25.85 37.72
C ASN A 35 2.85 -26.83 37.35
N ASP A 36 3.98 -26.33 36.85
CA ASP A 36 5.16 -27.10 36.39
C ASP A 36 4.91 -28.03 35.20
N LYS A 37 3.81 -27.84 34.46
CA LYS A 37 3.47 -28.58 33.26
C LYS A 37 3.51 -27.65 32.06
N ASN A 38 4.33 -27.98 31.07
CA ASN A 38 4.39 -27.30 29.81
C ASN A 38 3.25 -27.78 28.90
N GLY A 39 2.62 -26.84 28.19
CA GLY A 39 1.54 -27.15 27.28
C GLY A 39 1.03 -25.87 26.59
N VAL A 40 -0.15 -25.95 26.04
CA VAL A 40 -0.81 -24.85 25.35
C VAL A 40 -2.16 -24.55 25.99
N VAL A 41 -2.44 -23.29 26.21
CA VAL A 41 -3.78 -22.78 26.47
C VAL A 41 -4.40 -22.37 25.15
N PHE A 42 -5.55 -22.95 24.84
CA PHE A 42 -6.38 -22.57 23.69
C PHE A 42 -7.56 -21.75 24.17
N ARG A 43 -7.81 -20.61 23.53
CA ARG A 43 -8.98 -19.74 23.79
C ARG A 43 -9.62 -19.30 22.50
N VAL A 44 -10.94 -19.43 22.43
CA VAL A 44 -11.73 -19.05 21.25
C VAL A 44 -13.05 -18.42 21.64
N TRP A 45 -13.45 -17.39 20.91
CA TRP A 45 -14.75 -16.76 21.05
C TRP A 45 -15.78 -17.43 20.15
N ALA A 46 -16.78 -18.08 20.74
CA ALA A 46 -17.86 -18.80 20.07
C ALA A 46 -19.14 -18.75 20.93
N PRO A 47 -19.83 -17.59 21.01
CA PRO A 47 -20.86 -17.35 22.02
C PRO A 47 -22.15 -18.17 21.82
N THR A 48 -22.44 -18.66 20.62
CA THR A 48 -23.62 -19.46 20.33
C THR A 48 -23.36 -20.97 20.32
N ALA A 49 -22.10 -21.37 20.53
CA ALA A 49 -21.72 -22.78 20.57
C ALA A 49 -22.35 -23.51 21.76
N ARG A 50 -22.84 -24.74 21.54
CA ARG A 50 -23.25 -25.66 22.63
C ARG A 50 -22.04 -26.28 23.33
N SER A 51 -21.04 -26.63 22.56
CA SER A 51 -19.77 -27.17 23.06
C SER A 51 -18.65 -26.82 22.09
N VAL A 52 -17.44 -26.70 22.63
CA VAL A 52 -16.22 -26.51 21.85
C VAL A 52 -15.16 -27.52 22.34
N SER A 53 -14.43 -28.09 21.41
CA SER A 53 -13.24 -28.90 21.71
C SER A 53 -12.11 -28.53 20.77
N VAL A 54 -10.87 -28.89 21.14
CA VAL A 54 -9.72 -28.72 20.26
C VAL A 54 -9.19 -30.09 19.82
N ALA A 55 -9.05 -30.28 18.52
CA ALA A 55 -8.49 -31.47 17.90
C ALA A 55 -7.21 -31.12 17.14
N GLY A 56 -6.21 -31.98 17.19
CA GLY A 56 -4.94 -31.75 16.53
C GLY A 56 -4.01 -32.96 16.62
N ASP A 57 -2.75 -32.81 16.23
CA ASP A 57 -1.75 -33.88 16.23
C ASP A 57 -1.56 -34.50 17.62
N PHE A 58 -1.69 -33.69 18.67
CA PHE A 58 -1.50 -34.07 20.06
C PHE A 58 -2.56 -35.05 20.63
N ASN A 59 -3.70 -35.18 19.97
CA ASN A 59 -4.77 -36.09 20.36
C ASN A 59 -5.29 -36.96 19.20
N ASN A 60 -4.46 -37.15 18.14
CA ASN A 60 -4.81 -37.86 16.91
C ASN A 60 -6.10 -37.36 16.25
N TRP A 61 -6.30 -36.06 16.30
CA TRP A 61 -7.47 -35.40 15.72
C TRP A 61 -8.80 -35.86 16.32
N ASN A 62 -8.78 -36.34 17.54
CA ASN A 62 -9.99 -36.74 18.26
C ASN A 62 -10.71 -35.51 18.83
N ASN A 63 -11.81 -35.12 18.17
CA ASN A 63 -12.64 -33.99 18.55
C ASN A 63 -13.46 -34.15 19.84
N GLU A 64 -13.40 -35.35 20.48
CA GLU A 64 -14.05 -35.62 21.75
C GLU A 64 -13.06 -35.70 22.93
N ALA A 65 -11.77 -35.47 22.70
CA ALA A 65 -10.75 -35.67 23.73
C ALA A 65 -10.49 -34.44 24.60
N ASN A 66 -10.54 -33.25 24.06
CA ASN A 66 -10.15 -32.00 24.72
C ASN A 66 -11.28 -30.95 24.63
N TYR A 67 -12.35 -31.20 25.40
CA TYR A 67 -13.44 -30.23 25.55
C TYR A 67 -12.96 -28.99 26.29
N MET A 68 -13.46 -27.85 25.84
CA MET A 68 -13.19 -26.51 26.38
C MET A 68 -14.27 -26.11 27.38
N TYR A 69 -13.93 -25.26 28.32
CA TYR A 69 -14.85 -24.73 29.33
C TYR A 69 -15.21 -23.27 28.96
N ASP A 70 -16.47 -22.91 29.08
CA ASP A 70 -16.91 -21.52 28.99
C ASP A 70 -16.37 -20.73 30.19
N ILE A 71 -15.53 -19.74 29.94
CA ILE A 71 -14.94 -18.86 30.96
C ILE A 71 -15.70 -17.54 31.08
N GLY A 72 -16.85 -17.44 30.44
CA GLY A 72 -17.72 -16.27 30.39
C GLY A 72 -17.63 -15.51 29.09
N TYR A 73 -18.66 -14.72 28.82
CA TYR A 73 -18.77 -13.88 27.61
C TYR A 73 -18.69 -14.67 26.29
N GLY A 74 -19.00 -15.98 26.29
CA GLY A 74 -18.92 -16.84 25.10
C GLY A 74 -17.49 -17.16 24.67
N VAL A 75 -16.53 -17.03 25.58
CA VAL A 75 -15.13 -17.43 25.34
C VAL A 75 -14.89 -18.78 26.00
N TRP A 76 -14.33 -19.70 25.24
CA TRP A 76 -14.02 -21.07 25.65
C TRP A 76 -12.51 -21.22 25.87
N GLU A 77 -12.13 -21.97 26.92
CA GLU A 77 -10.72 -22.22 27.27
C GLU A 77 -10.46 -23.72 27.57
N VAL A 78 -9.29 -24.20 27.15
CA VAL A 78 -8.71 -25.45 27.64
C VAL A 78 -7.19 -25.35 27.70
N PHE A 79 -6.58 -25.95 28.75
CA PHE A 79 -5.15 -26.22 28.80
C PHE A 79 -4.87 -27.68 28.41
N VAL A 80 -3.99 -27.89 27.44
CA VAL A 80 -3.59 -29.22 26.99
C VAL A 80 -2.10 -29.40 27.26
N GLU A 81 -1.78 -30.31 28.20
CA GLU A 81 -0.41 -30.63 28.59
C GLU A 81 0.34 -31.34 27.45
N GLY A 82 1.62 -31.06 27.30
CA GLY A 82 2.52 -31.74 26.37
C GLY A 82 2.43 -31.27 24.91
N VAL A 83 1.50 -30.38 24.57
CA VAL A 83 1.43 -29.75 23.22
C VAL A 83 2.64 -28.85 23.03
N LYS A 84 3.27 -28.95 21.85
CA LYS A 84 4.50 -28.24 21.48
C LYS A 84 4.28 -27.35 20.30
N GLN A 85 5.23 -26.45 20.05
CA GLN A 85 5.32 -25.67 18.81
C GLN A 85 5.28 -26.60 17.58
N PHE A 86 4.67 -26.12 16.50
CA PHE A 86 4.41 -26.81 15.25
C PHE A 86 3.35 -27.92 15.29
N CYS A 87 2.67 -28.20 16.43
CA CYS A 87 1.48 -29.04 16.42
C CYS A 87 0.37 -28.33 15.61
N THR A 88 -0.28 -29.07 14.71
CA THR A 88 -1.45 -28.59 13.98
C THR A 88 -2.72 -28.81 14.79
N TYR A 89 -3.70 -27.90 14.65
CA TYR A 89 -4.97 -28.00 15.38
C TYR A 89 -6.12 -27.28 14.67
N LYS A 90 -7.35 -27.66 15.04
CA LYS A 90 -8.59 -26.91 14.75
C LYS A 90 -9.50 -26.95 15.98
N TYR A 91 -10.41 -25.97 16.06
CA TYR A 91 -11.55 -26.05 16.96
C TYR A 91 -12.67 -26.88 16.31
N CYS A 92 -13.24 -27.80 17.09
CA CYS A 92 -14.49 -28.48 16.75
C CYS A 92 -15.61 -27.79 17.54
N ILE A 93 -16.48 -27.09 16.84
CA ILE A 93 -17.57 -26.30 17.41
C ILE A 93 -18.89 -27.00 17.13
N GLU A 94 -19.66 -27.31 18.16
CA GLU A 94 -21.04 -27.76 18.02
C GLU A 94 -21.94 -26.54 18.05
N SER A 95 -22.57 -26.24 16.91
CA SER A 95 -23.48 -25.10 16.78
C SER A 95 -24.74 -25.24 17.65
N GLU A 96 -25.48 -24.17 17.84
CA GLU A 96 -26.80 -24.19 18.51
C GLU A 96 -27.81 -25.14 17.82
N TYR A 97 -27.60 -25.49 16.56
CA TYR A 97 -28.44 -26.42 15.79
C TYR A 97 -27.92 -27.87 15.84
N GLY A 98 -26.75 -28.12 16.43
CA GLY A 98 -26.14 -29.44 16.55
C GLY A 98 -25.19 -29.82 15.41
N ASP A 99 -24.89 -28.90 14.49
CA ASP A 99 -23.88 -29.11 13.46
C ASP A 99 -22.48 -29.08 14.05
N ARG A 100 -21.61 -29.98 13.60
CA ARG A 100 -20.19 -30.01 13.99
C ARG A 100 -19.34 -29.31 12.94
N LEU A 101 -18.69 -28.23 13.34
CA LEU A 101 -17.86 -27.36 12.48
C LEU A 101 -16.40 -27.49 12.86
N MET A 102 -15.52 -27.70 11.87
CA MET A 102 -14.07 -27.75 12.07
C MET A 102 -13.44 -26.43 11.62
N LYS A 103 -13.15 -25.54 12.57
CA LYS A 103 -12.68 -24.17 12.34
C LYS A 103 -11.20 -23.98 12.63
N ALA A 104 -10.52 -23.26 11.76
CA ALA A 104 -9.19 -22.72 12.07
C ALA A 104 -9.32 -21.64 13.16
N ASP A 105 -8.25 -21.45 13.91
CA ASP A 105 -8.21 -20.44 14.97
C ASP A 105 -8.10 -19.04 14.36
N PRO A 106 -9.04 -18.13 14.62
CA PRO A 106 -9.00 -16.75 14.12
C PRO A 106 -7.75 -15.97 14.55
N TYR A 107 -7.14 -16.35 15.68
CA TYR A 107 -5.94 -15.71 16.25
C TYR A 107 -4.66 -16.55 16.08
N ALA A 108 -4.67 -17.56 15.20
CA ALA A 108 -3.49 -18.38 14.97
C ALA A 108 -2.32 -17.54 14.43
N PHE A 109 -1.13 -17.71 15.02
CA PHE A 109 0.08 -17.01 14.59
C PHE A 109 0.77 -17.68 13.40
N HIS A 110 0.38 -18.92 13.09
CA HIS A 110 0.90 -19.67 11.96
C HIS A 110 -0.18 -20.61 11.40
N ALA A 111 -0.11 -20.89 10.11
CA ALA A 111 -1.04 -21.75 9.41
C ALA A 111 -0.31 -22.93 8.77
N GLN A 112 -1.02 -24.05 8.64
CA GLN A 112 -0.53 -25.19 7.89
C GLN A 112 -0.43 -24.83 6.41
N THR A 113 0.70 -25.19 5.79
CA THR A 113 0.89 -24.96 4.35
C THR A 113 -0.14 -25.76 3.55
N ARG A 114 -0.74 -25.10 2.59
CA ARG A 114 -1.76 -25.71 1.72
C ARG A 114 -1.26 -26.99 1.03
N PRO A 115 -2.14 -27.95 0.78
CA PRO A 115 -3.60 -27.89 0.87
C PRO A 115 -4.15 -27.98 2.30
N GLY A 116 -3.28 -27.99 3.33
CA GLY A 116 -3.69 -28.00 4.72
C GLY A 116 -4.46 -26.73 5.10
N GLN A 117 -5.37 -26.86 6.07
CA GLN A 117 -6.29 -25.80 6.51
C GLN A 117 -6.29 -25.65 8.03
N ALA A 118 -5.34 -26.26 8.71
CA ALA A 118 -5.24 -26.20 10.17
C ALA A 118 -4.41 -24.99 10.62
N SER A 119 -4.69 -24.56 11.82
CA SER A 119 -3.82 -23.64 12.55
C SER A 119 -2.61 -24.39 13.11
N VAL A 120 -1.51 -23.69 13.32
CA VAL A 120 -0.27 -24.25 13.86
C VAL A 120 0.10 -23.50 15.13
N VAL A 121 0.37 -24.25 16.21
CA VAL A 121 0.91 -23.67 17.45
C VAL A 121 2.29 -23.07 17.17
N TYR A 122 2.46 -21.79 17.50
CA TYR A 122 3.71 -21.10 17.24
C TYR A 122 4.10 -20.16 18.40
N ASP A 123 5.39 -20.13 18.74
CA ASP A 123 5.96 -19.19 19.71
C ASP A 123 6.34 -17.89 19.03
N ILE A 124 5.43 -16.92 19.06
CA ILE A 124 5.62 -15.61 18.42
C ILE A 124 6.66 -14.73 19.15
N GLU A 125 6.99 -15.04 20.41
CA GLU A 125 7.93 -14.27 21.21
C GLU A 125 9.38 -14.75 21.07
N SER A 126 9.63 -15.81 20.30
CA SER A 126 10.96 -16.43 20.19
C SER A 126 11.95 -15.67 19.34
N TYR A 127 11.52 -14.67 18.55
CA TYR A 127 12.39 -13.89 17.69
C TYR A 127 13.05 -12.72 18.45
N SER A 128 14.33 -12.47 18.17
CA SER A 128 15.09 -11.34 18.73
C SER A 128 15.39 -10.32 17.65
N TRP A 129 14.79 -9.15 17.76
CA TRP A 129 14.92 -8.05 16.81
C TRP A 129 16.25 -7.29 16.94
N ASN A 130 16.78 -6.78 15.83
CA ASN A 130 18.00 -5.97 15.76
C ASN A 130 17.76 -4.56 15.16
N ASP A 131 16.53 -4.16 15.00
CA ASP A 131 16.10 -2.96 14.27
C ASP A 131 15.89 -1.69 15.12
N SER A 132 16.46 -1.65 16.31
CA SER A 132 16.33 -0.47 17.22
C SER A 132 16.82 0.85 16.61
N GLU A 133 17.83 0.79 15.75
CA GLU A 133 18.34 1.98 15.03
C GLU A 133 17.31 2.51 14.02
N TRP A 134 16.62 1.60 13.32
CA TRP A 134 15.52 1.94 12.42
C TRP A 134 14.40 2.68 13.13
N PHE A 135 13.94 2.17 14.30
CA PHE A 135 12.91 2.80 15.10
C PHE A 135 13.32 4.22 15.56
N ASN A 136 14.57 4.43 15.97
CA ASN A 136 15.04 5.75 16.34
C ASN A 136 14.99 6.72 15.16
N LYS A 137 15.48 6.29 13.99
CA LYS A 137 15.44 7.07 12.74
C LYS A 137 14.01 7.39 12.33
N ARG A 138 13.09 6.41 12.41
CA ARG A 138 11.67 6.57 12.04
C ARG A 138 10.97 7.60 12.90
N LYS A 139 11.22 7.61 14.22
CA LYS A 139 10.67 8.60 15.16
C LYS A 139 11.13 10.03 14.89
N GLU A 140 12.34 10.22 14.39
CA GLU A 140 12.88 11.54 14.07
C GLU A 140 12.40 12.03 12.69
N ASN A 141 11.90 11.14 11.87
CA ASN A 141 11.52 11.44 10.49
C ASN A 141 10.14 12.08 10.41
N ASN A 142 10.03 13.21 9.70
CA ASN A 142 8.74 13.79 9.36
C ASN A 142 8.23 13.20 8.05
N ILE A 143 7.34 12.24 8.15
CA ILE A 143 6.78 11.46 7.04
C ILE A 143 6.24 12.36 5.90
N SER A 144 5.54 13.44 6.23
CA SER A 144 4.94 14.35 5.24
C SER A 144 5.97 15.11 4.42
N SER A 145 7.13 15.45 5.01
CA SER A 145 8.18 16.23 4.34
C SER A 145 9.42 15.44 3.94
N SER A 146 9.40 14.12 4.12
CA SER A 146 10.47 13.22 3.68
C SER A 146 10.17 12.59 2.33
N PRO A 147 11.19 12.23 1.55
CA PRO A 147 10.97 11.52 0.30
C PRO A 147 10.41 10.12 0.58
N MET A 148 9.40 9.73 -0.18
CA MET A 148 8.83 8.39 -0.12
C MET A 148 8.65 7.86 -1.54
N ASN A 149 9.40 6.81 -1.85
CA ASN A 149 9.38 6.11 -3.12
C ASN A 149 9.18 4.63 -2.82
N ILE A 150 7.99 4.13 -3.13
CA ILE A 150 7.51 2.81 -2.74
C ILE A 150 7.59 1.86 -3.93
N TYR A 151 8.15 0.68 -3.71
CA TYR A 151 8.14 -0.43 -4.66
C TYR A 151 7.12 -1.47 -4.20
N GLU A 152 6.00 -1.58 -4.90
CA GLU A 152 4.96 -2.55 -4.59
C GLU A 152 5.29 -3.90 -5.22
N ILE A 153 5.20 -4.98 -4.44
CA ILE A 153 5.48 -6.34 -4.92
C ILE A 153 4.42 -7.36 -4.49
N HIS A 154 4.22 -8.35 -5.33
CA HIS A 154 3.65 -9.63 -4.97
C HIS A 154 4.78 -10.62 -4.69
N ALA A 155 4.96 -11.04 -3.44
CA ALA A 155 6.10 -11.84 -3.01
C ALA A 155 6.27 -13.15 -3.78
N GLY A 156 5.15 -13.77 -4.20
CA GLY A 156 5.15 -15.04 -4.92
C GLY A 156 5.51 -14.96 -6.40
N SER A 157 5.53 -13.76 -7.00
CA SER A 157 5.77 -13.57 -8.44
C SER A 157 6.82 -12.51 -8.76
N TRP A 158 7.50 -11.93 -7.77
CA TRP A 158 8.64 -11.07 -8.05
C TRP A 158 9.80 -11.85 -8.66
N ARG A 159 10.18 -12.97 -8.03
CA ARG A 159 11.10 -14.00 -8.55
C ARG A 159 10.69 -15.37 -8.03
N LYS A 160 11.11 -16.41 -8.74
CA LYS A 160 10.90 -17.82 -8.37
C LYS A 160 12.20 -18.61 -8.47
N TYR A 161 12.23 -19.76 -7.80
CA TYR A 161 13.28 -20.73 -8.03
C TYR A 161 13.20 -21.31 -9.46
N PRO A 162 14.29 -21.88 -10.01
CA PRO A 162 14.30 -22.44 -11.37
C PRO A 162 13.28 -23.58 -11.57
N ASP A 163 12.85 -24.24 -10.52
CA ASP A 163 11.83 -25.28 -10.53
C ASP A 163 10.38 -24.74 -10.48
N GLY A 164 10.22 -23.39 -10.47
CA GLY A 164 8.93 -22.71 -10.41
C GLY A 164 8.37 -22.48 -9.01
N ASN A 165 9.02 -22.99 -7.96
CA ASN A 165 8.60 -22.75 -6.59
C ASN A 165 8.80 -21.29 -6.17
N PHE A 166 8.00 -20.84 -5.19
CA PHE A 166 8.15 -19.51 -4.58
C PHE A 166 9.46 -19.37 -3.83
N PHE A 167 10.08 -18.21 -3.86
CA PHE A 167 11.13 -17.88 -2.90
C PHE A 167 10.59 -17.95 -1.48
N ASN A 168 11.37 -18.49 -0.56
CA ASN A 168 11.09 -18.32 0.85
C ASN A 168 11.49 -16.90 1.31
N TYR A 169 11.04 -16.47 2.50
CA TYR A 169 11.33 -15.13 3.04
C TYR A 169 12.83 -14.81 3.08
N GLN A 170 13.67 -15.79 3.41
CA GLN A 170 15.13 -15.62 3.45
C GLN A 170 15.69 -15.32 2.06
N LYS A 171 15.35 -16.14 1.06
CA LYS A 171 15.80 -15.96 -0.33
C LYS A 171 15.25 -14.68 -0.93
N LEU A 172 13.99 -14.35 -0.60
CA LEU A 172 13.38 -13.08 -1.03
C LEU A 172 14.17 -11.89 -0.47
N ALA A 173 14.53 -11.90 0.82
CA ALA A 173 15.36 -10.86 1.41
C ALA A 173 16.71 -10.72 0.72
N ASP A 174 17.41 -11.85 0.49
CA ASP A 174 18.75 -11.87 -0.08
C ASP A 174 18.81 -11.30 -1.52
N GLU A 175 17.71 -11.40 -2.29
CA GLU A 175 17.63 -10.89 -3.66
C GLU A 175 16.98 -9.49 -3.73
N LEU A 176 15.93 -9.25 -2.94
CA LEU A 176 15.15 -8.02 -3.01
C LEU A 176 15.90 -6.83 -2.40
N ILE A 177 16.53 -7.01 -1.24
CA ILE A 177 17.19 -5.92 -0.52
C ILE A 177 18.28 -5.24 -1.37
N PRO A 178 19.25 -5.99 -1.98
CA PRO A 178 20.23 -5.38 -2.88
C PRO A 178 19.58 -4.64 -4.06
N TYR A 179 18.46 -5.18 -4.59
CA TYR A 179 17.73 -4.56 -5.68
C TYR A 179 17.09 -3.23 -5.27
N LEU A 180 16.37 -3.19 -4.14
CA LEU A 180 15.75 -1.97 -3.61
C LEU A 180 16.79 -0.88 -3.36
N LYS A 181 17.94 -1.24 -2.79
CA LYS A 181 19.07 -0.31 -2.56
C LYS A 181 19.64 0.23 -3.86
N GLU A 182 19.92 -0.66 -4.82
CA GLU A 182 20.43 -0.26 -6.13
C GLU A 182 19.47 0.68 -6.85
N MET A 183 18.17 0.40 -6.76
CA MET A 183 17.12 1.19 -7.41
C MET A 183 16.68 2.41 -6.60
N HIS A 184 17.24 2.65 -5.42
CA HIS A 184 16.93 3.78 -4.53
C HIS A 184 15.46 3.86 -4.09
N TYR A 185 14.81 2.72 -3.82
CA TYR A 185 13.51 2.70 -3.17
C TYR A 185 13.65 2.88 -1.66
N THR A 186 12.74 3.62 -1.06
CA THR A 186 12.73 3.89 0.39
C THR A 186 11.91 2.88 1.17
N HIS A 187 10.89 2.33 0.52
CA HIS A 187 9.96 1.38 1.13
C HIS A 187 9.63 0.27 0.13
N VAL A 188 9.32 -0.89 0.67
CA VAL A 188 8.63 -1.96 -0.07
C VAL A 188 7.21 -2.08 0.46
N GLN A 189 6.23 -2.14 -0.45
CA GLN A 189 4.86 -2.49 -0.12
C GLN A 189 4.59 -3.91 -0.57
N LEU A 190 4.19 -4.76 0.36
CA LEU A 190 3.82 -6.14 0.09
C LEU A 190 2.31 -6.23 -0.12
N MET A 191 1.88 -6.75 -1.27
CA MET A 191 0.51 -7.23 -1.43
C MET A 191 0.19 -8.22 -0.30
N PRO A 192 -1.11 -8.51 0.01
CA PRO A 192 -1.46 -9.15 1.28
C PRO A 192 -0.61 -10.39 1.57
N ILE A 193 0.06 -10.37 2.71
CA ILE A 193 0.97 -11.44 3.18
C ILE A 193 0.35 -12.30 4.29
N MET A 194 -0.85 -11.98 4.75
CA MET A 194 -1.63 -12.81 5.66
C MET A 194 -2.01 -14.13 4.99
N GLU A 195 -2.27 -15.19 5.75
CA GLU A 195 -2.60 -16.50 5.17
C GLU A 195 -3.91 -16.47 4.39
N TYR A 196 -3.93 -17.09 3.23
CA TYR A 196 -5.08 -17.16 2.33
C TYR A 196 -5.12 -18.51 1.58
N PRO A 197 -6.31 -19.05 1.22
CA PRO A 197 -6.44 -20.37 0.63
C PRO A 197 -6.20 -20.39 -0.89
N TYR A 198 -6.56 -19.32 -1.60
CA TYR A 198 -6.62 -19.26 -3.05
C TYR A 198 -5.60 -18.29 -3.66
N ASP A 199 -4.62 -18.78 -4.43
CA ASP A 199 -3.55 -17.97 -5.01
C ASP A 199 -4.06 -16.88 -5.95
N GLY A 200 -5.10 -17.14 -6.71
CA GLY A 200 -5.72 -16.18 -7.61
C GLY A 200 -6.39 -14.99 -6.91
N SER A 201 -6.50 -15.01 -5.58
CA SER A 201 -6.92 -13.85 -4.80
C SER A 201 -5.78 -12.89 -4.50
N TRP A 202 -4.52 -13.25 -4.82
CA TRP A 202 -3.31 -12.46 -4.53
C TRP A 202 -3.14 -12.13 -3.04
N GLY A 203 -3.82 -12.86 -2.16
CA GLY A 203 -3.88 -12.64 -0.72
C GLY A 203 -5.07 -11.81 -0.24
N PHE A 204 -5.87 -11.21 -1.12
CA PHE A 204 -7.03 -10.39 -0.72
C PHE A 204 -8.21 -11.19 -0.13
N GLN A 205 -8.21 -12.53 -0.25
CA GLN A 205 -9.17 -13.42 0.43
C GLN A 205 -8.53 -14.05 1.67
N THR A 206 -8.26 -13.24 2.68
CA THR A 206 -7.55 -13.61 3.91
C THR A 206 -8.37 -14.55 4.79
N THR A 207 -7.76 -15.66 5.25
CA THR A 207 -8.34 -16.58 6.24
C THR A 207 -7.59 -16.59 7.57
N GLY A 208 -6.29 -16.28 7.56
CA GLY A 208 -5.46 -16.23 8.76
C GLY A 208 -4.92 -14.83 9.03
N TYR A 209 -5.71 -13.99 9.70
CA TYR A 209 -5.44 -12.56 9.90
C TYR A 209 -4.19 -12.27 10.72
N TYR A 210 -3.79 -13.19 11.62
CA TYR A 210 -2.64 -13.06 12.51
C TYR A 210 -1.44 -13.92 12.10
N ALA A 211 -1.52 -14.59 10.94
CA ALA A 211 -0.46 -15.45 10.44
C ALA A 211 0.10 -14.93 9.12
N PRO A 212 1.41 -14.72 9.00
CA PRO A 212 2.02 -14.57 7.68
C PRO A 212 1.86 -15.87 6.90
N THR A 213 1.62 -15.77 5.58
CA THR A 213 1.38 -16.97 4.78
C THR A 213 2.54 -17.95 4.86
N SER A 214 2.20 -19.19 5.14
CA SER A 214 3.14 -20.30 5.24
C SER A 214 3.80 -20.71 3.90
N ARG A 215 3.35 -20.11 2.78
CA ARG A 215 3.91 -20.32 1.43
C ARG A 215 5.39 -20.00 1.35
N TYR A 216 5.84 -19.02 2.13
CA TYR A 216 7.19 -18.46 2.05
C TYR A 216 8.03 -18.77 3.29
N GLY A 217 7.49 -19.44 4.30
CA GLY A 217 8.21 -19.81 5.51
C GLY A 217 7.41 -19.66 6.79
N THR A 218 8.11 -19.58 7.91
CA THR A 218 7.56 -19.43 9.24
C THR A 218 7.36 -17.96 9.63
N PRO A 219 6.61 -17.66 10.70
CA PRO A 219 6.53 -16.32 11.28
C PRO A 219 7.90 -15.72 11.60
N SER A 220 8.83 -16.47 12.17
CA SER A 220 10.19 -15.98 12.45
C SER A 220 10.99 -15.68 11.18
N ASP A 221 10.76 -16.41 10.08
CA ASP A 221 11.40 -16.11 8.80
C ASP A 221 10.89 -14.77 8.23
N PHE A 222 9.60 -14.47 8.42
CA PHE A 222 9.05 -13.17 8.03
C PHE A 222 9.56 -12.03 8.93
N MET A 223 9.69 -12.25 10.25
CA MET A 223 10.34 -11.30 11.15
C MET A 223 11.78 -11.00 10.70
N ALA A 224 12.55 -12.05 10.36
CA ALA A 224 13.91 -11.90 9.87
C ALA A 224 13.99 -11.15 8.53
N PHE A 225 12.98 -11.30 7.66
CA PHE A 225 12.86 -10.55 6.41
C PHE A 225 12.68 -9.05 6.70
N VAL A 226 11.77 -8.68 7.60
CA VAL A 226 11.54 -7.28 7.99
C VAL A 226 12.77 -6.69 8.70
N ASP A 227 13.34 -7.40 9.66
CA ASP A 227 14.54 -6.97 10.41
C ASP A 227 15.72 -6.66 9.47
N LYS A 228 15.94 -7.49 8.44
CA LYS A 228 16.96 -7.25 7.40
C LYS A 228 16.67 -5.99 6.57
N LEU A 229 15.42 -5.76 6.19
CA LEU A 229 15.01 -4.53 5.47
C LEU A 229 15.29 -3.29 6.30
N HIS A 230 14.90 -3.31 7.58
CA HIS A 230 15.16 -2.22 8.53
C HIS A 230 16.66 -1.97 8.71
N GLY A 231 17.47 -3.05 8.83
CA GLY A 231 18.93 -2.95 8.93
C GLY A 231 19.59 -2.26 7.72
N GLU A 232 18.91 -2.27 6.56
CA GLU A 232 19.35 -1.61 5.34
C GLU A 232 18.63 -0.27 5.07
N GLY A 233 17.83 0.20 6.01
CA GLY A 233 17.15 1.49 5.96
C GLY A 233 15.94 1.52 5.05
N ILE A 234 15.28 0.38 4.82
CA ILE A 234 14.10 0.22 3.97
C ILE A 234 12.88 -0.09 4.85
N GLY A 235 11.83 0.72 4.72
CA GLY A 235 10.56 0.51 5.42
C GLY A 235 9.68 -0.53 4.74
N VAL A 236 8.77 -1.13 5.52
CA VAL A 236 7.85 -2.19 5.06
C VAL A 236 6.41 -1.77 5.27
N ILE A 237 5.63 -1.74 4.18
CA ILE A 237 4.20 -1.46 4.19
C ILE A 237 3.47 -2.75 3.82
N LEU A 238 2.37 -3.06 4.51
CA LEU A 238 1.52 -4.19 4.18
C LEU A 238 0.17 -3.74 3.64
N ASP A 239 -0.29 -4.43 2.60
CA ASP A 239 -1.70 -4.42 2.24
C ASP A 239 -2.47 -5.23 3.28
N TRP A 240 -3.45 -4.60 3.91
CA TRP A 240 -4.29 -5.20 4.95
C TRP A 240 -5.76 -5.11 4.57
N VAL A 241 -6.50 -6.20 4.75
CA VAL A 241 -7.87 -6.37 4.24
C VAL A 241 -8.88 -6.46 5.39
N PRO A 242 -9.27 -5.34 6.02
CA PRO A 242 -10.30 -5.33 7.06
C PRO A 242 -11.73 -5.27 6.52
N SER A 243 -11.92 -5.31 5.21
CA SER A 243 -13.23 -5.12 4.57
C SER A 243 -14.04 -6.42 4.49
N ASN A 244 -13.38 -7.53 4.20
CA ASN A 244 -14.05 -8.77 3.84
C ASN A 244 -13.17 -9.99 4.11
N PHE A 245 -13.80 -11.16 4.11
CA PHE A 245 -13.15 -12.47 4.24
C PHE A 245 -13.87 -13.52 3.38
N PRO A 246 -13.19 -14.60 2.94
CA PRO A 246 -13.80 -15.61 2.09
C PRO A 246 -14.79 -16.49 2.84
N THR A 247 -15.63 -17.21 2.10
CA THR A 247 -16.69 -18.06 2.63
C THR A 247 -16.25 -19.49 2.92
N ASP A 248 -14.95 -19.75 2.96
CA ASP A 248 -14.40 -21.10 3.25
C ASP A 248 -14.90 -21.62 4.58
N ASP A 249 -15.34 -22.87 4.61
CA ASP A 249 -15.99 -23.50 5.77
C ASP A 249 -15.10 -23.56 7.01
N PHE A 250 -13.78 -23.65 6.84
CA PHE A 250 -12.82 -23.65 7.93
C PHE A 250 -12.47 -22.26 8.46
N GLY A 251 -12.83 -21.19 7.72
CA GLY A 251 -12.54 -19.79 8.03
C GLY A 251 -13.57 -19.14 8.96
N LEU A 252 -13.66 -17.80 8.85
CA LEU A 252 -14.49 -16.97 9.74
C LEU A 252 -15.98 -17.07 9.44
N ALA A 253 -16.39 -17.40 8.19
CA ALA A 253 -17.79 -17.45 7.79
C ALA A 253 -18.58 -18.42 8.68
N ARG A 254 -19.68 -17.92 9.27
CA ARG A 254 -20.54 -18.67 10.22
C ARG A 254 -19.73 -19.43 11.26
N PHE A 255 -18.82 -18.74 11.92
CA PHE A 255 -17.74 -19.34 12.71
C PHE A 255 -18.24 -20.32 13.79
N ASP A 256 -19.30 -19.97 14.52
CA ASP A 256 -19.92 -20.83 15.55
C ASP A 256 -21.28 -21.42 15.09
N GLY A 257 -21.53 -21.41 13.76
CA GLY A 257 -22.79 -21.81 13.15
C GLY A 257 -23.73 -20.60 12.91
N SER A 258 -23.48 -19.50 13.59
CA SER A 258 -24.17 -18.22 13.38
C SER A 258 -23.31 -17.24 12.58
N PRO A 259 -23.87 -16.19 11.96
CA PRO A 259 -23.12 -15.04 11.46
C PRO A 259 -22.44 -14.34 12.65
N LEU A 260 -21.16 -14.64 12.92
CA LEU A 260 -20.42 -14.15 14.07
C LEU A 260 -19.56 -12.93 13.72
N TYR A 261 -18.74 -13.03 12.67
CA TYR A 261 -17.89 -11.96 12.16
C TYR A 261 -18.60 -11.11 11.10
N GLU A 262 -19.57 -11.69 10.39
CA GLU A 262 -20.44 -11.03 9.43
C GLU A 262 -21.78 -10.60 10.03
N SER A 263 -22.52 -9.72 9.31
CA SER A 263 -23.87 -9.30 9.70
C SER A 263 -24.90 -10.41 9.50
N ASN A 264 -25.94 -10.42 10.30
CA ASN A 264 -27.13 -11.25 10.09
C ASN A 264 -28.00 -10.78 8.91
N ASP A 265 -27.86 -9.52 8.50
CA ASP A 265 -28.61 -8.95 7.38
C ASP A 265 -27.96 -9.33 6.05
N PRO A 266 -28.66 -10.06 5.16
CA PRO A 266 -28.13 -10.43 3.85
C PRO A 266 -27.67 -9.24 3.01
N LYS A 267 -28.29 -8.06 3.18
CA LYS A 267 -27.93 -6.85 2.45
C LYS A 267 -26.58 -6.26 2.86
N THR A 268 -26.10 -6.57 4.07
CA THR A 268 -24.84 -6.06 4.62
C THR A 268 -23.80 -7.13 4.89
N SER A 269 -24.15 -8.43 4.74
CA SER A 269 -23.28 -9.55 5.13
C SER A 269 -22.39 -10.06 4.01
N LYS A 270 -22.71 -9.80 2.73
CA LYS A 270 -22.03 -10.43 1.59
C LYS A 270 -21.70 -9.43 0.48
N ARG A 271 -20.65 -9.76 -0.23
CA ARG A 271 -20.26 -9.15 -1.51
C ARG A 271 -20.26 -10.25 -2.58
N ASP A 272 -21.38 -10.44 -3.24
CA ASP A 272 -21.57 -11.54 -4.21
C ASP A 272 -20.58 -11.46 -5.38
N SER A 273 -20.25 -10.23 -5.84
CA SER A 273 -19.26 -10.02 -6.91
C SER A 273 -17.85 -10.51 -6.56
N TRP A 274 -17.51 -10.60 -5.27
CA TRP A 274 -16.21 -11.09 -4.78
C TRP A 274 -16.29 -12.48 -4.16
N GLY A 275 -17.50 -13.01 -3.95
CA GLY A 275 -17.71 -14.29 -3.25
C GLY A 275 -17.29 -14.25 -1.78
N THR A 276 -17.38 -13.08 -1.11
CA THR A 276 -16.88 -12.85 0.24
C THR A 276 -17.95 -12.39 1.20
N CYS A 277 -17.73 -12.61 2.50
CA CYS A 277 -18.48 -11.98 3.57
C CYS A 277 -17.88 -10.62 3.93
N LEU A 278 -18.71 -9.68 4.38
CA LEU A 278 -18.28 -8.39 4.91
C LEU A 278 -18.26 -8.42 6.45
N PHE A 279 -17.27 -7.78 7.06
CA PHE A 279 -17.21 -7.67 8.51
C PHE A 279 -18.36 -6.83 9.08
N ASN A 280 -18.88 -7.27 10.23
CA ASN A 280 -19.90 -6.54 10.98
C ASN A 280 -19.25 -5.55 11.96
N TYR A 281 -19.00 -4.32 11.49
CA TYR A 281 -18.36 -3.27 12.30
C TYR A 281 -19.23 -2.78 13.47
N ALA A 282 -20.55 -3.05 13.46
CA ALA A 282 -21.43 -2.75 14.59
C ALA A 282 -21.18 -3.66 15.80
N ARG A 283 -20.48 -4.79 15.62
CA ARG A 283 -20.14 -5.72 16.68
C ARG A 283 -18.79 -5.37 17.29
N PHE A 284 -18.78 -5.03 18.57
CA PHE A 284 -17.57 -4.58 19.28
C PHE A 284 -16.45 -5.61 19.29
N GLU A 285 -16.77 -6.89 19.39
CA GLU A 285 -15.79 -7.97 19.34
C GLU A 285 -15.11 -8.06 17.96
N VAL A 286 -15.82 -7.77 16.87
CA VAL A 286 -15.25 -7.68 15.52
C VAL A 286 -14.35 -6.46 15.41
N THR A 287 -14.73 -5.33 16.00
CA THR A 287 -13.87 -4.15 16.11
C THR A 287 -12.59 -4.48 16.88
N SER A 288 -12.69 -5.13 18.05
CA SER A 288 -11.54 -5.61 18.83
C SER A 288 -10.66 -6.56 18.03
N PHE A 289 -11.25 -7.51 17.27
CA PHE A 289 -10.52 -8.43 16.41
C PHE A 289 -9.69 -7.67 15.35
N LEU A 290 -10.31 -6.75 14.63
CA LEU A 290 -9.65 -6.02 13.54
C LEU A 290 -8.61 -5.00 14.06
N VAL A 291 -8.94 -4.22 15.09
CA VAL A 291 -7.97 -3.28 15.68
C VAL A 291 -6.76 -4.02 16.24
N SER A 292 -7.00 -5.12 17.01
CA SER A 292 -5.92 -5.96 17.51
C SER A 292 -5.09 -6.59 16.39
N CYS A 293 -5.70 -6.92 15.23
CA CYS A 293 -4.98 -7.45 14.09
C CYS A 293 -4.00 -6.40 13.51
N ALA A 294 -4.45 -5.17 13.30
CA ALA A 294 -3.56 -4.09 12.87
C ALA A 294 -2.39 -3.90 13.87
N MET A 295 -2.71 -3.81 15.16
CA MET A 295 -1.71 -3.67 16.22
C MET A 295 -0.74 -4.85 16.27
N PHE A 296 -1.20 -6.07 16.00
CA PHE A 296 -0.36 -7.26 15.95
C PHE A 296 0.74 -7.16 14.89
N TRP A 297 0.41 -6.70 13.69
CA TRP A 297 1.40 -6.49 12.62
C TRP A 297 2.40 -5.40 12.96
N LEU A 298 1.96 -4.36 13.68
CA LEU A 298 2.84 -3.29 14.14
C LEU A 298 3.71 -3.71 15.33
N ASP A 299 3.12 -4.40 16.32
CA ASP A 299 3.79 -4.81 17.56
C ASP A 299 4.75 -6.01 17.38
N LYS A 300 4.34 -7.02 16.58
CA LYS A 300 5.07 -8.29 16.49
C LYS A 300 5.94 -8.40 15.24
N TYR A 301 5.56 -7.73 14.16
CA TYR A 301 6.31 -7.76 12.90
C TYR A 301 6.96 -6.43 12.56
N HIS A 302 6.84 -5.43 13.42
CA HIS A 302 7.48 -4.12 13.28
C HIS A 302 7.19 -3.39 11.95
N ILE A 303 6.02 -3.63 11.37
CA ILE A 303 5.61 -3.04 10.10
C ILE A 303 5.52 -1.51 10.21
N ASP A 304 5.92 -0.79 9.16
CA ASP A 304 5.99 0.68 9.13
C ASP A 304 4.73 1.34 8.61
N GLY A 305 3.86 0.59 7.96
CA GLY A 305 2.59 1.12 7.47
C GLY A 305 1.61 0.04 7.03
N LEU A 306 0.33 0.37 7.11
CA LEU A 306 -0.77 -0.48 6.64
C LEU A 306 -1.55 0.26 5.54
N ARG A 307 -1.75 -0.39 4.40
CA ARG A 307 -2.66 0.09 3.35
C ARG A 307 -3.98 -0.64 3.44
N ILE A 308 -5.07 0.12 3.60
CA ILE A 308 -6.43 -0.41 3.53
C ILE A 308 -6.93 -0.27 2.10
N GLY A 309 -7.02 -1.42 1.41
CA GLY A 309 -7.56 -1.50 0.06
C GLY A 309 -9.08 -1.47 0.03
N ALA A 310 -9.64 -0.94 -1.06
CA ALA A 310 -11.08 -0.87 -1.31
C ALA A 310 -11.88 -0.25 -0.15
N LEU A 311 -11.36 0.79 0.50
CA LEU A 311 -11.98 1.45 1.65
C LEU A 311 -13.40 1.92 1.35
N SER A 312 -13.69 2.35 0.11
CA SER A 312 -15.04 2.71 -0.32
C SER A 312 -16.06 1.59 -0.10
N SER A 313 -15.63 0.33 -0.24
CA SER A 313 -16.51 -0.83 -0.01
C SER A 313 -16.95 -1.00 1.44
N MET A 314 -16.19 -0.43 2.37
CA MET A 314 -16.52 -0.39 3.81
C MET A 314 -17.38 0.82 4.14
N LEU A 315 -17.01 2.00 3.60
CA LEU A 315 -17.60 3.29 3.97
C LEU A 315 -19.01 3.51 3.39
N TYR A 316 -19.38 2.80 2.32
CA TYR A 316 -20.65 3.00 1.65
C TYR A 316 -21.53 1.75 1.61
N LEU A 317 -22.77 1.89 2.09
CA LEU A 317 -23.80 0.83 2.10
C LEU A 317 -24.25 0.44 0.69
N ASP A 318 -24.22 1.40 -0.25
CA ASP A 318 -24.61 1.23 -1.66
C ASP A 318 -23.46 0.78 -2.59
N TYR A 319 -22.24 0.62 -2.08
CA TYR A 319 -21.09 0.28 -2.93
C TYR A 319 -21.30 -1.03 -3.70
N GLY A 320 -21.28 -0.93 -5.04
CA GLY A 320 -21.48 -2.07 -5.95
C GLY A 320 -22.86 -2.72 -5.88
N LYS A 321 -23.89 -2.00 -5.39
CA LYS A 321 -25.27 -2.47 -5.26
C LYS A 321 -26.21 -1.59 -6.07
N THR A 322 -27.32 -2.19 -6.52
CA THR A 322 -28.41 -1.50 -7.19
C THR A 322 -29.49 -1.05 -6.20
N GLU A 323 -30.43 -0.23 -6.67
CA GLU A 323 -31.55 0.22 -5.86
C GLU A 323 -32.37 -0.98 -5.33
N GLY A 324 -32.66 -0.98 -4.02
CA GLY A 324 -33.35 -2.08 -3.31
C GLY A 324 -32.41 -3.15 -2.72
N GLU A 325 -31.15 -3.20 -3.10
CA GLU A 325 -30.17 -4.15 -2.55
C GLU A 325 -29.42 -3.62 -1.32
N TRP A 326 -29.68 -2.39 -0.93
CA TRP A 326 -29.12 -1.75 0.27
C TRP A 326 -30.16 -0.91 0.99
N GLU A 327 -29.87 -0.54 2.24
CA GLU A 327 -30.73 0.32 3.05
C GLU A 327 -29.96 1.54 3.54
N PRO A 328 -30.61 2.74 3.55
CA PRO A 328 -29.99 3.95 4.07
C PRO A 328 -29.68 3.82 5.57
N ASN A 329 -28.66 4.53 6.03
CA ASN A 329 -28.37 4.66 7.45
C ASN A 329 -29.47 5.41 8.20
N LYS A 330 -29.37 5.46 9.53
CA LYS A 330 -30.37 6.11 10.40
C LYS A 330 -30.66 7.60 10.12
N PHE A 331 -29.82 8.24 9.30
CA PHE A 331 -29.98 9.63 8.86
C PHE A 331 -30.45 9.74 7.40
N GLY A 332 -30.72 8.62 6.74
CA GLY A 332 -31.15 8.57 5.33
C GLY A 332 -29.99 8.65 4.32
N GLY A 333 -28.74 8.64 4.77
CA GLY A 333 -27.56 8.65 3.93
C GLY A 333 -27.08 7.24 3.56
N LYS A 334 -26.08 7.20 2.70
CA LYS A 334 -25.46 5.96 2.20
C LYS A 334 -24.19 5.55 2.94
N GLU A 335 -23.70 6.37 3.84
CA GLU A 335 -22.51 6.11 4.63
C GLU A 335 -22.75 4.97 5.62
N ASN A 336 -21.84 4.01 5.70
CA ASN A 336 -21.80 2.99 6.74
C ASN A 336 -21.18 3.59 8.02
N LEU A 337 -22.03 4.05 8.92
CA LEU A 337 -21.61 4.77 10.13
C LEU A 337 -20.77 3.90 11.06
N ASP A 338 -21.04 2.58 11.13
CA ASP A 338 -20.28 1.65 11.96
C ASP A 338 -18.87 1.43 11.41
N ALA A 339 -18.71 1.35 10.08
CA ALA A 339 -17.40 1.30 9.45
C ALA A 339 -16.62 2.61 9.64
N VAL A 340 -17.30 3.76 9.57
CA VAL A 340 -16.68 5.07 9.85
C VAL A 340 -16.17 5.14 11.29
N ASP A 341 -16.95 4.67 12.27
CA ASP A 341 -16.54 4.62 13.68
C ASP A 341 -15.36 3.66 13.87
N PHE A 342 -15.43 2.47 13.27
CA PHE A 342 -14.33 1.50 13.27
C PHE A 342 -13.03 2.11 12.74
N VAL A 343 -13.03 2.77 11.57
CA VAL A 343 -11.85 3.39 10.97
C VAL A 343 -11.26 4.47 11.87
N LYS A 344 -12.09 5.29 12.49
CA LYS A 344 -11.64 6.30 13.45
C LYS A 344 -11.00 5.68 14.69
N ARG A 345 -11.60 4.62 15.25
CA ARG A 345 -11.04 3.88 16.39
C ARG A 345 -9.71 3.25 16.02
N LEU A 346 -9.62 2.61 14.84
CA LEU A 346 -8.40 2.02 14.32
C LEU A 346 -7.26 3.04 14.23
N ASN A 347 -7.48 4.16 13.51
CA ASN A 347 -6.44 5.17 13.32
C ASN A 347 -6.07 5.85 14.64
N THR A 348 -7.04 6.05 15.56
CA THR A 348 -6.76 6.55 16.91
C THR A 348 -5.85 5.60 17.67
N ALA A 349 -6.16 4.30 17.69
CA ALA A 349 -5.36 3.30 18.37
C ALA A 349 -3.95 3.21 17.78
N VAL A 350 -3.83 3.11 16.45
CA VAL A 350 -2.53 3.05 15.78
C VAL A 350 -1.67 4.25 16.15
N HIS A 351 -2.16 5.48 15.99
CA HIS A 351 -1.34 6.67 16.25
C HIS A 351 -1.08 6.92 17.74
N MET A 352 -1.93 6.37 18.63
CA MET A 352 -1.68 6.45 20.08
C MET A 352 -0.49 5.56 20.50
N TYR A 353 -0.38 4.36 19.95
CA TYR A 353 0.67 3.40 20.32
C TYR A 353 1.89 3.44 19.39
N HIS A 354 1.69 3.81 18.12
CA HIS A 354 2.70 3.87 17.06
C HIS A 354 2.57 5.18 16.27
N PRO A 355 2.92 6.34 16.86
CA PRO A 355 2.71 7.67 16.25
C PRO A 355 3.55 7.91 14.99
N ASP A 356 4.54 7.07 14.73
CA ASP A 356 5.49 7.12 13.61
C ASP A 356 5.19 6.09 12.51
N VAL A 357 4.06 5.37 12.60
CA VAL A 357 3.56 4.44 11.59
C VAL A 357 2.63 5.16 10.62
N MET A 358 2.54 4.66 9.40
CA MET A 358 1.74 5.24 8.33
C MET A 358 0.47 4.43 8.05
N MET A 359 -0.68 5.12 7.99
CA MET A 359 -1.94 4.53 7.56
C MET A 359 -2.34 5.09 6.19
N PHE A 360 -2.45 4.18 5.20
CA PHE A 360 -2.79 4.53 3.82
C PHE A 360 -4.22 4.13 3.49
N ALA A 361 -4.97 5.05 2.89
CA ALA A 361 -6.31 4.79 2.38
C ALA A 361 -6.30 4.65 0.86
N GLU A 362 -6.78 3.53 0.32
CA GLU A 362 -7.20 3.46 -1.07
C GLU A 362 -8.72 3.64 -1.12
N GLU A 363 -9.12 4.80 -1.61
CA GLU A 363 -10.52 5.21 -1.67
C GLU A 363 -10.77 5.90 -3.01
N ASN A 364 -11.62 5.30 -3.83
CA ASN A 364 -11.86 5.68 -5.22
C ASN A 364 -13.08 6.58 -5.44
N THR A 365 -13.68 7.07 -4.35
CA THR A 365 -14.79 8.03 -4.39
C THR A 365 -14.34 9.41 -3.92
N SER A 366 -15.28 10.32 -3.75
CA SER A 366 -15.05 11.67 -3.26
C SER A 366 -15.21 11.83 -1.74
N TRP A 367 -14.93 10.78 -0.94
CA TRP A 367 -15.02 10.90 0.52
C TRP A 367 -14.06 12.00 1.01
N PRO A 368 -14.56 13.01 1.74
CA PRO A 368 -13.75 14.15 2.13
C PRO A 368 -12.94 13.89 3.41
N LYS A 369 -11.81 14.58 3.55
CA LYS A 369 -11.00 14.65 4.77
C LYS A 369 -10.49 13.29 5.29
N LEU A 370 -10.16 12.36 4.40
CA LEU A 370 -9.60 11.07 4.79
C LEU A 370 -8.31 11.24 5.61
N THR A 371 -7.43 12.17 5.17
CA THR A 371 -6.12 12.41 5.79
C THR A 371 -6.11 13.56 6.80
N HIS A 372 -7.28 14.08 7.14
CA HIS A 372 -7.40 15.09 8.17
C HIS A 372 -7.58 14.44 9.54
N LYS A 373 -7.28 15.20 10.59
CA LYS A 373 -7.45 14.76 11.98
C LYS A 373 -8.92 14.43 12.28
N ILE A 374 -9.12 13.47 13.18
CA ILE A 374 -10.46 13.03 13.58
C ILE A 374 -11.25 14.17 14.24
N GLU A 375 -10.59 15.00 15.06
CA GLU A 375 -11.18 16.18 15.69
C GLU A 375 -11.65 17.26 14.69
N ASP A 376 -11.05 17.29 13.49
CA ASP A 376 -11.43 18.19 12.39
C ASP A 376 -12.48 17.56 11.45
N GLY A 377 -13.05 16.42 11.86
CA GLY A 377 -14.04 15.66 11.11
C GLY A 377 -13.46 14.73 10.04
N GLY A 378 -12.16 14.44 10.12
CA GLY A 378 -11.46 13.49 9.25
C GLY A 378 -11.55 12.04 9.72
N LEU A 379 -10.87 11.15 9.01
CA LEU A 379 -10.74 9.73 9.36
C LEU A 379 -9.36 9.37 9.95
N GLY A 380 -8.38 10.29 9.92
CA GLY A 380 -7.09 10.14 10.57
C GLY A 380 -6.05 9.30 9.81
N PHE A 381 -6.22 9.07 8.51
CA PHE A 381 -5.17 8.48 7.68
C PHE A 381 -3.99 9.44 7.47
N ASP A 382 -2.82 8.89 7.18
CA ASP A 382 -1.63 9.69 6.85
C ASP A 382 -1.58 10.02 5.37
N PHE A 383 -1.99 9.09 4.50
CA PHE A 383 -1.99 9.28 3.06
C PHE A 383 -3.23 8.68 2.39
N LYS A 384 -3.64 9.30 1.28
CA LYS A 384 -4.66 8.78 0.36
C LYS A 384 -4.03 8.47 -1.00
N TRP A 385 -4.29 7.29 -1.56
CA TRP A 385 -3.98 7.00 -2.95
C TRP A 385 -4.77 7.93 -3.88
N ASN A 386 -4.07 8.63 -4.79
CA ASN A 386 -4.72 9.55 -5.73
C ASN A 386 -5.23 8.80 -6.96
N MET A 387 -6.34 8.11 -6.80
CA MET A 387 -6.97 7.34 -7.87
C MET A 387 -7.49 8.23 -9.00
N GLY A 388 -7.89 9.48 -8.69
CA GLY A 388 -8.31 10.46 -9.71
C GLY A 388 -7.16 10.83 -10.65
N TRP A 389 -6.03 11.25 -10.10
CA TRP A 389 -4.82 11.53 -10.87
C TRP A 389 -4.39 10.31 -11.71
N MET A 390 -4.39 9.15 -11.10
CA MET A 390 -3.98 7.90 -11.76
C MET A 390 -4.86 7.61 -12.98
N ASN A 391 -6.19 7.65 -12.83
CA ASN A 391 -7.14 7.41 -13.92
C ASN A 391 -7.01 8.45 -15.05
N ASP A 392 -6.94 9.75 -14.70
CA ASP A 392 -6.81 10.83 -15.67
C ASP A 392 -5.52 10.71 -16.48
N MET A 393 -4.41 10.41 -15.79
CA MET A 393 -3.11 10.29 -16.45
C MET A 393 -2.97 9.06 -17.32
N LEU A 394 -3.43 7.88 -16.85
CA LEU A 394 -3.41 6.66 -17.67
C LEU A 394 -4.29 6.82 -18.90
N HIS A 395 -5.49 7.42 -18.75
CA HIS A 395 -6.34 7.74 -19.89
C HIS A 395 -5.61 8.66 -20.87
N TYR A 396 -5.07 9.79 -20.40
CA TYR A 396 -4.35 10.75 -21.23
C TYR A 396 -3.17 10.13 -21.97
N MET A 397 -2.35 9.35 -21.26
CA MET A 397 -1.16 8.73 -21.84
C MET A 397 -1.49 7.63 -22.85
N SER A 398 -2.62 6.94 -22.71
CA SER A 398 -3.09 5.93 -23.67
C SER A 398 -3.65 6.51 -24.96
N LEU A 399 -4.00 7.80 -24.99
CA LEU A 399 -4.52 8.45 -26.18
C LEU A 399 -3.47 8.52 -27.28
N ASN A 400 -3.90 8.28 -28.53
CA ASN A 400 -3.09 8.68 -29.69
C ASN A 400 -2.71 10.17 -29.55
N PRO A 401 -1.45 10.56 -29.75
CA PRO A 401 -1.00 11.95 -29.54
C PRO A 401 -1.83 13.01 -30.24
N MET A 402 -2.47 12.71 -31.38
CA MET A 402 -3.34 13.64 -32.08
C MET A 402 -4.61 14.04 -31.29
N TRP A 403 -5.03 13.22 -30.31
CA TRP A 403 -6.19 13.49 -29.48
C TRP A 403 -5.85 14.18 -28.15
N ARG A 404 -4.56 14.22 -27.77
CA ARG A 404 -4.09 14.85 -26.52
C ARG A 404 -4.43 16.33 -26.41
N PRO A 405 -4.37 17.15 -27.47
CA PRO A 405 -4.81 18.55 -27.41
C PRO A 405 -6.25 18.74 -26.93
N PHE A 406 -7.14 17.78 -27.21
CA PHE A 406 -8.56 17.84 -26.84
C PHE A 406 -8.85 17.28 -25.44
N ASN A 407 -7.83 16.72 -24.76
CA ASN A 407 -7.93 16.12 -23.43
C ASN A 407 -6.90 16.76 -22.46
N HIS A 408 -6.47 17.97 -22.73
CA HIS A 408 -5.43 18.66 -21.96
C HIS A 408 -5.80 18.85 -20.49
N ASP A 409 -7.09 18.97 -20.18
CA ASP A 409 -7.60 19.09 -18.82
C ASP A 409 -7.22 17.88 -17.94
N SER A 410 -7.06 16.69 -18.51
CA SER A 410 -6.58 15.51 -17.76
C SER A 410 -5.19 15.71 -17.16
N LEU A 411 -4.33 16.55 -17.76
CA LEU A 411 -3.02 16.91 -17.20
C LEU A 411 -3.10 17.88 -16.02
N THR A 412 -4.11 18.74 -16.00
CA THR A 412 -4.15 19.91 -15.11
C THR A 412 -5.20 19.75 -14.01
N PHE A 413 -6.23 18.92 -14.20
CA PHE A 413 -7.35 18.80 -13.28
C PHE A 413 -6.93 18.35 -11.87
N SER A 414 -5.99 17.40 -11.77
CA SER A 414 -5.52 16.88 -10.47
C SER A 414 -4.91 17.95 -9.56
N PHE A 415 -4.37 19.04 -10.13
CA PHE A 415 -3.80 20.14 -9.34
C PHE A 415 -4.85 20.97 -8.60
N TYR A 416 -6.11 20.99 -9.06
CA TYR A 416 -7.18 21.68 -8.33
C TYR A 416 -7.42 21.10 -6.94
N TYR A 417 -7.15 19.81 -6.77
CA TYR A 417 -7.36 19.13 -5.49
C TYR A 417 -6.07 18.54 -4.87
N ALA A 418 -4.90 18.74 -5.51
CA ALA A 418 -3.63 18.14 -5.11
C ALA A 418 -3.25 18.34 -3.63
N PHE A 419 -3.82 19.36 -2.96
CA PHE A 419 -3.55 19.70 -1.57
C PHE A 419 -4.79 19.58 -0.68
N SER A 420 -5.87 18.98 -1.17
CA SER A 420 -7.07 18.68 -0.36
C SER A 420 -6.85 17.51 0.60
N GLU A 421 -5.95 16.62 0.27
CA GLU A 421 -5.51 15.47 1.06
C GLU A 421 -3.99 15.33 0.95
N LYS A 422 -3.40 14.49 1.79
CA LYS A 422 -2.01 14.09 1.65
C LYS A 422 -1.95 12.90 0.68
N PHE A 423 -1.58 13.16 -0.56
CA PHE A 423 -1.67 12.16 -1.61
C PHE A 423 -0.40 11.32 -1.78
N LEU A 424 -0.62 10.06 -2.16
CA LEU A 424 0.33 9.17 -2.77
C LEU A 424 -0.13 8.89 -4.21
N LEU A 425 0.77 8.98 -5.17
CA LEU A 425 0.52 8.76 -6.60
C LEU A 425 0.83 7.28 -6.92
N PRO A 426 -0.19 6.43 -7.14
CA PRO A 426 0.04 5.02 -7.40
C PRO A 426 0.08 4.71 -8.90
N ILE A 427 1.01 3.85 -9.31
CA ILE A 427 0.92 2.96 -10.46
C ILE A 427 1.07 1.56 -9.88
N SER A 428 -0.06 0.98 -9.46
CA SER A 428 -0.11 -0.22 -8.64
C SER A 428 -0.38 -1.49 -9.46
N HIS A 429 -0.52 -2.62 -8.77
CA HIS A 429 -0.90 -3.90 -9.36
C HIS A 429 -2.24 -3.83 -10.13
N ASP A 430 -3.18 -2.99 -9.70
CA ASP A 430 -4.50 -2.86 -10.32
C ASP A 430 -4.44 -2.26 -11.74
N GLU A 431 -3.44 -1.41 -12.03
CA GLU A 431 -3.29 -0.75 -13.33
C GLU A 431 -2.63 -1.65 -14.38
N VAL A 432 -2.04 -2.77 -13.98
CA VAL A 432 -1.31 -3.69 -14.85
C VAL A 432 -1.87 -5.12 -14.81
N SER A 433 -3.13 -5.25 -14.44
CA SER A 433 -3.88 -6.51 -14.31
C SER A 433 -5.30 -6.38 -14.85
N HIS A 434 -6.07 -7.48 -14.82
CA HIS A 434 -7.49 -7.54 -15.20
C HIS A 434 -7.80 -7.10 -16.64
N GLY A 435 -6.91 -7.40 -17.58
CA GLY A 435 -7.09 -7.09 -19.01
C GLY A 435 -6.69 -5.66 -19.39
N LYS A 436 -6.10 -4.89 -18.47
CA LYS A 436 -5.60 -3.53 -18.75
C LYS A 436 -4.28 -3.51 -19.52
N GLY A 437 -3.54 -4.63 -19.50
CA GLY A 437 -2.19 -4.74 -20.06
C GLY A 437 -1.13 -4.10 -19.15
N SER A 438 0.15 -4.24 -19.51
CA SER A 438 1.24 -3.59 -18.78
C SER A 438 1.29 -2.09 -19.07
N LEU A 439 1.94 -1.30 -18.21
CA LEU A 439 2.05 0.15 -18.37
C LEU A 439 2.64 0.53 -19.74
N ILE A 440 3.69 -0.16 -20.19
CA ILE A 440 4.32 0.14 -21.48
C ILE A 440 3.39 -0.18 -22.67
N LYS A 441 2.56 -1.24 -22.58
CA LYS A 441 1.56 -1.55 -23.62
C LYS A 441 0.43 -0.53 -23.70
N GLN A 442 0.15 0.17 -22.63
CA GLN A 442 -0.84 1.25 -22.62
C GLN A 442 -0.32 2.51 -23.33
N MET A 443 1.00 2.63 -23.55
CA MET A 443 1.57 3.76 -24.30
C MET A 443 1.36 3.55 -25.81
N PRO A 444 0.79 4.55 -26.51
CA PRO A 444 0.58 4.46 -27.96
C PRO A 444 1.89 4.60 -28.73
N GLY A 445 1.86 4.16 -29.99
CA GLY A 445 2.96 4.32 -30.91
C GLY A 445 3.83 3.09 -31.10
N LYS A 446 5.01 3.30 -31.70
CA LYS A 446 5.99 2.25 -31.92
C LYS A 446 6.80 1.95 -30.67
N TYR A 447 7.57 0.87 -30.70
CA TYR A 447 8.41 0.42 -29.60
C TYR A 447 9.20 1.53 -28.90
N ASP A 448 9.91 2.39 -29.66
CA ASP A 448 10.69 3.49 -29.06
C ASP A 448 9.79 4.58 -28.44
N GLU A 449 8.63 4.85 -29.04
CA GLU A 449 7.66 5.83 -28.55
C GLU A 449 6.99 5.35 -27.27
N GLN A 450 6.76 4.03 -27.13
CA GLN A 450 6.23 3.44 -25.90
C GLN A 450 7.19 3.66 -24.74
N PHE A 451 8.49 3.39 -24.93
CA PHE A 451 9.51 3.67 -23.90
C PHE A 451 9.62 5.16 -23.58
N ALA A 452 9.55 6.03 -24.58
CA ALA A 452 9.55 7.47 -24.37
C ALA A 452 8.31 7.91 -23.59
N GLY A 453 7.14 7.36 -23.91
CA GLY A 453 5.88 7.58 -23.18
C GLY A 453 5.99 7.23 -21.71
N VAL A 454 6.54 6.04 -21.37
CA VAL A 454 6.76 5.63 -19.98
C VAL A 454 7.71 6.60 -19.28
N ARG A 455 8.86 6.96 -19.90
CA ARG A 455 9.81 7.90 -19.29
C ARG A 455 9.18 9.27 -19.05
N ALA A 456 8.45 9.82 -20.01
CA ALA A 456 7.76 11.11 -19.87
C ALA A 456 6.72 11.05 -18.74
N PHE A 457 5.90 10.01 -18.70
CA PHE A 457 4.87 9.85 -17.68
C PHE A 457 5.45 9.74 -16.26
N ILE A 458 6.44 8.88 -16.07
CA ILE A 458 7.05 8.67 -14.76
C ILE A 458 7.84 9.93 -14.30
N THR A 459 8.53 10.63 -15.22
CA THR A 459 9.20 11.89 -14.84
C THR A 459 8.18 12.95 -14.43
N TYR A 460 7.05 13.09 -15.15
CA TYR A 460 5.94 13.97 -14.74
C TYR A 460 5.37 13.56 -13.37
N MET A 461 5.12 12.26 -13.12
CA MET A 461 4.65 11.75 -11.83
C MET A 461 5.59 12.18 -10.68
N TYR A 462 6.91 12.16 -10.90
CA TYR A 462 7.88 12.54 -9.87
C TYR A 462 7.90 14.05 -9.60
N ALA A 463 7.58 14.88 -10.58
CA ALA A 463 7.42 16.32 -10.40
C ALA A 463 6.07 16.71 -9.79
N HIS A 464 5.00 15.93 -10.01
CA HIS A 464 3.69 16.19 -9.44
C HIS A 464 3.70 16.08 -7.90
N PRO A 465 2.99 16.96 -7.14
CA PRO A 465 2.86 16.83 -5.70
C PRO A 465 2.32 15.46 -5.26
N GLY A 466 2.91 14.88 -4.22
CA GLY A 466 2.54 13.59 -3.64
C GLY A 466 3.67 12.58 -3.58
N LYS A 467 3.54 11.55 -2.73
CA LYS A 467 4.49 10.44 -2.63
C LYS A 467 4.36 9.50 -3.82
N LYS A 468 5.33 8.61 -4.06
CA LYS A 468 5.43 7.81 -5.29
C LYS A 468 5.30 6.33 -4.98
N LEU A 469 4.52 5.61 -5.81
CA LEU A 469 4.43 4.16 -5.77
C LEU A 469 4.42 3.61 -7.20
N VAL A 470 5.26 2.61 -7.44
CA VAL A 470 5.26 1.83 -8.68
C VAL A 470 5.24 0.34 -8.37
N PHE A 471 4.47 -0.40 -9.19
CA PHE A 471 4.41 -1.85 -9.11
C PHE A 471 5.58 -2.50 -9.84
N MET A 472 6.05 -3.63 -9.29
CA MET A 472 7.14 -4.44 -9.85
C MET A 472 6.94 -4.75 -11.34
N GLY A 473 8.04 -4.70 -12.10
CA GLY A 473 8.05 -4.93 -13.55
C GLY A 473 7.86 -3.66 -14.39
N THR A 474 7.31 -2.58 -13.80
CA THR A 474 7.18 -1.28 -14.48
C THR A 474 8.54 -0.72 -14.88
N GLU A 475 9.52 -0.83 -14.00
CA GLU A 475 10.87 -0.28 -14.17
C GLU A 475 11.73 -1.03 -15.18
N ILE A 476 11.34 -2.25 -15.52
CA ILE A 476 11.99 -3.04 -16.59
C ILE A 476 11.19 -3.01 -17.90
N GLY A 477 10.04 -2.32 -17.92
CA GLY A 477 9.17 -2.24 -19.08
C GLY A 477 8.59 -3.59 -19.48
N GLN A 478 8.10 -4.36 -18.49
CA GLN A 478 7.44 -5.63 -18.75
C GLN A 478 6.32 -5.44 -19.77
N PHE A 479 6.33 -6.25 -20.85
CA PHE A 479 5.34 -6.14 -21.91
C PHE A 479 4.05 -6.88 -21.59
N ASP A 480 4.16 -8.08 -21.02
CA ASP A 480 2.97 -8.84 -20.67
C ASP A 480 2.31 -8.28 -19.41
N GLU A 481 1.00 -8.38 -19.38
CA GLU A 481 0.21 -8.10 -18.19
C GLU A 481 0.74 -8.93 -17.02
N TRP A 482 0.75 -8.36 -15.82
CA TRP A 482 1.20 -9.10 -14.67
C TRP A 482 0.36 -10.36 -14.43
N ASN A 483 1.06 -11.48 -14.20
CA ASN A 483 0.49 -12.77 -13.87
C ASN A 483 1.11 -13.28 -12.55
N HIS A 484 0.27 -13.51 -11.54
CA HIS A 484 0.72 -13.99 -10.22
C HIS A 484 1.33 -15.40 -10.25
N GLU A 485 1.04 -16.19 -11.27
CA GLU A 485 1.58 -17.56 -11.44
C GLU A 485 3.03 -17.57 -11.96
N GLU A 486 3.49 -16.49 -12.55
CA GLU A 486 4.82 -16.36 -13.16
C GLU A 486 5.67 -15.29 -12.47
N ALA A 487 6.99 -15.41 -12.56
CA ALA A 487 7.87 -14.32 -12.20
C ALA A 487 7.74 -13.17 -13.20
N ILE A 488 8.03 -11.93 -12.77
CA ILE A 488 8.16 -10.83 -13.74
C ILE A 488 9.27 -11.15 -14.76
N GLN A 489 9.18 -10.56 -15.94
CA GLN A 489 9.99 -10.93 -17.11
C GLN A 489 11.43 -10.39 -17.01
N TRP A 490 12.23 -10.91 -16.07
CA TRP A 490 13.61 -10.46 -15.83
C TRP A 490 14.55 -10.63 -17.04
N ASP A 491 14.24 -11.56 -17.95
CA ASP A 491 14.95 -11.78 -19.20
C ASP A 491 14.87 -10.59 -20.17
N LEU A 492 13.88 -9.72 -20.03
CA LEU A 492 13.83 -8.47 -20.77
C LEU A 492 15.08 -7.58 -20.54
N LEU A 493 15.74 -7.74 -19.41
CA LEU A 493 17.00 -7.05 -19.13
C LEU A 493 18.17 -7.51 -20.02
N GLU A 494 18.03 -8.52 -20.86
CA GLU A 494 18.98 -8.84 -21.92
C GLU A 494 18.94 -7.82 -23.06
N PHE A 495 17.80 -7.13 -23.24
CA PHE A 495 17.59 -6.14 -24.28
C PHE A 495 17.96 -4.73 -23.84
N GLU A 496 18.64 -3.99 -24.72
CA GLU A 496 19.23 -2.69 -24.41
C GLU A 496 18.20 -1.64 -23.94
N LYS A 497 17.03 -1.58 -24.56
CA LYS A 497 16.00 -0.60 -24.19
C LYS A 497 15.46 -0.82 -22.79
N HIS A 498 15.30 -2.06 -22.37
CA HIS A 498 14.85 -2.43 -21.03
C HIS A 498 15.93 -2.14 -19.97
N LYS A 499 17.22 -2.40 -20.27
CA LYS A 499 18.33 -1.99 -19.42
C LYS A 499 18.37 -0.48 -19.22
N LYS A 500 18.18 0.28 -20.29
CA LYS A 500 18.17 1.75 -20.26
C LYS A 500 16.96 2.30 -19.51
N LEU A 501 15.79 1.68 -19.64
CA LEU A 501 14.62 2.05 -18.86
C LEU A 501 14.85 1.78 -17.35
N ARG A 502 15.41 0.64 -16.99
CA ARG A 502 15.80 0.37 -15.60
C ARG A 502 16.82 1.40 -15.08
N THR A 503 17.79 1.77 -15.90
CA THR A 503 18.74 2.84 -15.56
C THR A 503 18.05 4.17 -15.35
N PHE A 504 17.05 4.50 -16.19
CA PHE A 504 16.23 5.70 -16.03
C PHE A 504 15.52 5.71 -14.68
N PHE A 505 14.83 4.63 -14.29
CA PHE A 505 14.15 4.56 -12.98
C PHE A 505 15.15 4.72 -11.84
N LYS A 506 16.29 4.05 -11.90
CA LYS A 506 17.33 4.17 -10.88
C LYS A 506 17.81 5.60 -10.69
N GLU A 507 18.15 6.29 -11.79
CA GLU A 507 18.64 7.66 -11.75
C GLU A 507 17.55 8.68 -11.34
N LEU A 508 16.33 8.48 -11.78
CA LEU A 508 15.19 9.32 -11.37
C LEU A 508 14.87 9.14 -9.89
N ASN A 509 14.87 7.91 -9.39
CA ASN A 509 14.68 7.62 -7.97
C ASN A 509 15.75 8.31 -7.12
N LYS A 510 17.01 8.19 -7.52
CA LYS A 510 18.12 8.88 -6.85
C LYS A 510 17.94 10.40 -6.89
N PHE A 511 17.62 10.95 -8.06
CA PHE A 511 17.38 12.39 -8.21
C PHE A 511 16.25 12.87 -7.28
N TYR A 512 15.16 12.13 -7.19
CA TYR A 512 14.05 12.44 -6.30
C TYR A 512 14.48 12.49 -4.83
N LEU A 513 15.27 11.53 -4.36
CA LEU A 513 15.76 11.51 -2.98
C LEU A 513 16.67 12.71 -2.67
N ASP A 514 17.45 13.17 -3.65
CA ASP A 514 18.42 14.27 -3.50
C ASP A 514 17.76 15.66 -3.73
N CYS A 515 16.54 15.72 -4.27
CA CYS A 515 15.90 16.95 -4.72
C CYS A 515 14.72 17.36 -3.84
N LYS A 516 14.98 18.09 -2.76
CA LYS A 516 13.99 18.54 -1.76
C LYS A 516 12.75 19.22 -2.34
N PRO A 517 12.85 20.10 -3.37
CA PRO A 517 11.67 20.69 -3.99
C PRO A 517 10.62 19.69 -4.45
N LEU A 518 10.99 18.45 -4.82
CA LEU A 518 10.07 17.44 -5.31
C LEU A 518 9.23 16.73 -4.24
N TYR A 519 9.58 16.90 -2.94
CA TYR A 519 8.88 16.16 -1.88
C TYR A 519 8.64 16.94 -0.57
N GLU A 520 9.40 18.00 -0.26
CA GLU A 520 9.40 18.58 1.09
C GLU A 520 8.10 19.36 1.39
N LEU A 521 7.46 19.91 0.37
CA LEU A 521 6.20 20.65 0.46
C LEU A 521 5.08 20.01 -0.37
N ASP A 522 5.03 18.67 -0.40
CA ASP A 522 4.04 17.90 -1.18
C ASP A 522 2.58 18.12 -0.77
N THR A 523 2.35 18.60 0.45
CA THR A 523 1.01 18.68 1.05
C THR A 523 0.47 20.10 1.17
N VAL A 524 1.16 21.09 0.62
CA VAL A 524 0.79 22.50 0.75
C VAL A 524 1.04 23.28 -0.55
N TRP A 525 0.15 24.22 -0.85
CA TRP A 525 0.23 25.08 -2.04
C TRP A 525 1.57 25.81 -2.21
N LYS A 526 2.25 26.16 -1.12
CA LYS A 526 3.55 26.84 -1.17
C LYS A 526 4.62 26.06 -1.94
N GLY A 527 4.45 24.75 -2.08
CA GLY A 527 5.38 23.86 -2.80
C GLY A 527 5.17 23.80 -4.31
N PHE A 528 4.19 24.53 -4.86
CA PHE A 528 3.81 24.42 -6.27
C PHE A 528 3.31 25.76 -6.84
N ASP A 529 3.74 26.09 -8.06
CA ASP A 529 3.14 27.16 -8.86
C ASP A 529 3.15 26.77 -10.34
N TRP A 530 2.10 27.14 -11.06
CA TRP A 530 2.08 27.07 -12.51
C TRP A 530 3.01 28.13 -13.15
N ILE A 531 3.68 27.72 -14.21
CA ILE A 531 4.37 28.63 -15.14
C ILE A 531 3.52 28.77 -16.41
N HIS A 532 3.16 27.63 -17.00
CA HIS A 532 2.37 27.58 -18.22
C HIS A 532 1.54 26.31 -18.25
N HIS A 533 0.22 26.40 -18.28
CA HIS A 533 -0.68 25.26 -18.15
C HIS A 533 -1.70 25.10 -19.27
N ASP A 534 -1.77 26.04 -20.20
CA ASP A 534 -2.84 26.16 -21.20
C ASP A 534 -2.36 25.99 -22.65
N ASP A 535 -1.15 25.49 -22.88
CA ASP A 535 -0.69 25.15 -24.23
C ASP A 535 -1.23 23.77 -24.67
N TYR A 536 -2.56 23.72 -24.77
CA TYR A 536 -3.25 22.49 -25.20
C TYR A 536 -2.86 22.11 -26.65
N THR A 537 -2.61 23.08 -27.55
CA THR A 537 -2.25 22.81 -28.94
C THR A 537 -0.97 22.00 -29.05
N ASN A 538 0.01 22.33 -28.23
CA ASN A 538 1.30 21.65 -28.20
C ASN A 538 1.34 20.50 -27.19
N SER A 539 0.32 20.36 -26.34
CA SER A 539 0.30 19.41 -25.20
C SER A 539 1.55 19.60 -24.30
N VAL A 540 1.87 20.87 -24.02
CA VAL A 540 2.99 21.27 -23.16
C VAL A 540 2.45 21.91 -21.90
N ILE A 541 3.03 21.54 -20.75
CA ILE A 541 2.81 22.21 -19.48
C ILE A 541 4.15 22.51 -18.82
N ALA A 542 4.21 23.59 -18.05
CA ALA A 542 5.35 23.94 -17.22
C ALA A 542 4.90 24.43 -15.85
N PHE A 543 5.58 23.96 -14.81
CA PHE A 543 5.32 24.36 -13.42
C PHE A 543 6.60 24.31 -12.61
N LYS A 544 6.57 24.92 -11.43
CA LYS A 544 7.70 24.84 -10.50
C LYS A 544 7.31 24.14 -9.21
N ARG A 545 8.30 23.50 -8.62
CA ARG A 545 8.26 22.94 -7.26
C ARG A 545 9.26 23.70 -6.40
N THR A 546 8.88 23.95 -5.16
CA THR A 546 9.68 24.75 -4.22
C THR A 546 9.82 24.01 -2.89
N ASP A 547 11.01 24.06 -2.26
CA ASP A 547 11.24 23.51 -0.93
C ASP A 547 11.04 24.58 0.18
N LYS A 548 11.26 24.18 1.44
CA LYS A 548 11.13 25.08 2.60
C LYS A 548 12.13 26.24 2.60
N ASN A 549 13.26 26.08 1.95
CA ASN A 549 14.34 27.07 1.86
C ASN A 549 14.18 28.04 0.67
N GLY A 550 13.24 27.74 -0.23
CA GLY A 550 13.02 28.52 -1.44
C GLY A 550 13.85 28.04 -2.63
N ASP A 551 14.47 26.85 -2.54
CA ASP A 551 15.06 26.21 -3.71
C ASP A 551 13.96 25.75 -4.66
N GLU A 552 14.18 25.91 -5.98
CA GLU A 552 13.17 25.68 -6.99
C GLU A 552 13.65 24.73 -8.08
N ILE A 553 12.72 23.89 -8.54
CA ILE A 553 12.85 23.08 -9.75
C ILE A 553 11.71 23.48 -10.70
N VAL A 554 12.06 23.82 -11.93
CA VAL A 554 11.12 24.05 -13.03
C VAL A 554 11.00 22.76 -13.83
N SER A 555 9.79 22.23 -13.96
CA SER A 555 9.46 21.07 -14.77
C SER A 555 8.78 21.52 -16.06
N VAL A 556 9.28 21.06 -17.22
CA VAL A 556 8.67 21.31 -18.54
C VAL A 556 8.36 19.97 -19.19
N CYS A 557 7.09 19.77 -19.51
CA CYS A 557 6.59 18.48 -20.01
C CYS A 557 6.10 18.63 -21.45
N ASN A 558 6.65 17.88 -22.38
CA ASN A 558 6.18 17.77 -23.76
C ASN A 558 5.57 16.37 -23.98
N PHE A 559 4.26 16.31 -24.10
CA PHE A 559 3.53 15.04 -24.27
C PHE A 559 3.26 14.73 -25.77
N GLN A 560 3.88 15.43 -26.72
CA GLN A 560 3.80 15.12 -28.13
C GLN A 560 5.07 14.43 -28.63
N PRO A 561 4.97 13.51 -29.61
CA PRO A 561 6.14 12.87 -30.24
C PRO A 561 6.82 13.83 -31.26
N ILE A 562 6.88 15.10 -30.93
CA ILE A 562 7.39 16.17 -31.79
C ILE A 562 8.41 16.97 -30.98
N ARG A 563 9.64 17.09 -31.49
CA ARG A 563 10.64 17.99 -30.99
C ARG A 563 10.20 19.44 -31.24
N ARG A 564 10.41 20.31 -30.25
CA ARG A 564 10.11 21.73 -30.33
C ARG A 564 11.39 22.52 -30.10
N ASP A 565 11.83 23.19 -31.16
CA ASP A 565 12.99 24.07 -31.10
C ASP A 565 12.53 25.49 -30.71
N GLU A 566 13.39 26.23 -30.01
CA GLU A 566 13.15 27.64 -29.59
C GLU A 566 11.84 27.79 -28.78
N TYR A 567 11.46 26.83 -27.99
CA TYR A 567 10.27 26.90 -27.15
C TYR A 567 10.55 27.81 -25.95
N CYS A 568 9.86 28.92 -25.86
CA CYS A 568 10.06 29.89 -24.79
C CYS A 568 9.19 29.64 -23.59
N ILE A 569 9.78 29.64 -22.38
CA ILE A 569 9.07 29.58 -21.09
C ILE A 569 9.53 30.72 -20.19
N GLY A 570 8.60 31.27 -19.40
CA GLY A 570 8.94 32.17 -18.30
C GLY A 570 9.60 31.38 -17.15
N VAL A 571 10.52 32.01 -16.43
CA VAL A 571 11.17 31.41 -15.26
C VAL A 571 11.26 32.40 -14.10
N PRO A 572 11.28 31.93 -12.82
CA PRO A 572 11.19 32.81 -11.65
C PRO A 572 12.37 33.78 -11.49
N LYS A 573 13.58 33.35 -11.89
CA LYS A 573 14.83 34.06 -11.60
C LYS A 573 15.53 34.46 -12.91
N TYR A 574 16.11 35.63 -12.97
CA TYR A 574 17.02 36.03 -14.04
C TYR A 574 18.40 35.43 -13.74
N GLY A 575 18.97 34.63 -14.66
CA GLY A 575 20.21 33.97 -14.38
C GLY A 575 20.64 32.88 -15.38
N LEU A 576 21.48 32.01 -14.92
CA LEU A 576 21.94 30.81 -15.63
C LEU A 576 21.21 29.58 -15.08
N TYR A 577 20.60 28.81 -15.96
CA TYR A 577 19.90 27.58 -15.62
C TYR A 577 20.64 26.36 -16.13
N ASP A 578 20.61 25.31 -15.35
CA ASP A 578 21.11 23.98 -15.74
C ASP A 578 19.92 23.04 -15.95
N GLU A 579 19.98 22.24 -17.02
CA GLU A 579 19.10 21.08 -17.20
C GLU A 579 19.64 19.95 -16.32
N VAL A 580 19.02 19.78 -15.15
CA VAL A 580 19.49 18.85 -14.11
C VAL A 580 18.96 17.44 -14.26
N PHE A 581 17.90 17.25 -15.03
CA PHE A 581 17.35 15.96 -15.43
C PHE A 581 16.61 16.08 -16.76
N ASN A 582 16.77 15.08 -17.63
CA ASN A 582 16.06 15.01 -18.91
C ASN A 582 15.71 13.55 -19.22
N SER A 583 14.43 13.23 -19.35
CA SER A 583 13.96 11.89 -19.63
C SER A 583 14.34 11.36 -21.02
N ASP A 584 14.82 12.23 -21.93
CA ASP A 584 15.22 11.89 -23.30
C ASP A 584 16.75 11.70 -23.48
N GLU A 585 17.53 11.67 -22.39
CA GLU A 585 18.95 11.39 -22.46
C GLU A 585 19.25 10.02 -23.12
N GLU A 586 20.34 9.92 -23.90
CA GLU A 586 20.74 8.67 -24.56
C GLU A 586 21.01 7.51 -23.60
N ARG A 587 21.51 7.83 -22.40
CA ARG A 587 21.75 6.82 -21.35
C ARG A 587 20.45 6.15 -20.89
N PHE A 588 19.30 6.80 -21.07
CA PHE A 588 17.97 6.30 -20.77
C PHE A 588 17.25 5.69 -21.99
N GLY A 589 17.92 5.69 -23.14
CA GLY A 589 17.35 5.21 -24.41
C GLY A 589 16.51 6.23 -25.15
N GLY A 590 16.66 7.51 -24.79
CA GLY A 590 16.10 8.65 -25.51
C GLY A 590 16.87 9.03 -26.76
N SER A 591 16.46 10.10 -27.43
CA SER A 591 17.07 10.62 -28.66
C SER A 591 18.32 11.47 -28.41
N GLY A 592 18.59 11.84 -27.15
CA GLY A 592 19.75 12.64 -26.77
C GLY A 592 19.59 14.15 -27.02
N VAL A 593 18.35 14.63 -27.18
CA VAL A 593 18.08 16.06 -27.29
C VAL A 593 18.14 16.68 -25.90
N VAL A 594 19.18 17.46 -25.62
CA VAL A 594 19.45 18.10 -24.33
C VAL A 594 19.78 19.58 -24.51
N ASN A 595 19.47 20.40 -23.50
CA ASN A 595 19.79 21.84 -23.51
C ASN A 595 21.14 22.12 -22.81
N GLY A 596 21.58 21.23 -21.93
CA GLY A 596 22.85 21.34 -21.20
C GLY A 596 22.81 22.31 -20.02
N ASN A 597 23.95 22.89 -19.71
CA ASN A 597 24.15 23.76 -18.56
C ASN A 597 24.38 25.22 -18.95
N ASN A 598 24.24 26.14 -17.99
CA ASN A 598 24.43 27.58 -18.16
C ASN A 598 23.54 28.21 -19.26
N ILE A 599 22.31 27.73 -19.38
CA ILE A 599 21.29 28.30 -20.27
C ILE A 599 20.95 29.69 -19.72
N LYS A 600 21.30 30.75 -20.46
CA LYS A 600 21.11 32.12 -20.00
C LYS A 600 19.66 32.55 -20.24
N THR A 601 19.04 33.17 -19.24
CA THR A 601 17.74 33.83 -19.40
C THR A 601 17.84 35.05 -20.28
N GLU A 602 16.77 35.31 -20.99
CA GLU A 602 16.57 36.53 -21.80
C GLU A 602 15.48 37.39 -21.15
N VAL A 603 15.58 38.73 -21.32
CA VAL A 603 14.52 39.64 -20.91
C VAL A 603 13.37 39.47 -21.89
N MET A 604 12.28 38.86 -21.44
CA MET A 604 11.07 38.66 -22.21
C MET A 604 9.85 38.53 -21.27
N LYS A 605 8.80 39.26 -21.58
CA LYS A 605 7.54 39.19 -20.82
C LYS A 605 6.74 37.98 -21.28
N ILE A 606 6.81 36.90 -20.53
CA ILE A 606 6.16 35.63 -20.87
C ILE A 606 5.67 34.91 -19.61
N HIS A 607 4.47 34.31 -19.64
CA HIS A 607 3.88 33.51 -18.55
C HIS A 607 3.86 34.24 -17.19
N GLY A 608 3.76 35.57 -17.18
CA GLY A 608 3.75 36.39 -15.96
C GLY A 608 5.13 36.71 -15.38
N PHE A 609 6.21 36.36 -16.07
CA PHE A 609 7.60 36.70 -15.70
C PHE A 609 8.19 37.75 -16.67
N ASP A 610 9.18 38.51 -16.20
CA ASP A 610 9.91 39.50 -17.02
C ASP A 610 11.11 38.86 -17.73
N GLN A 611 11.41 37.59 -17.47
CA GLN A 611 12.48 36.83 -18.10
C GLN A 611 12.00 35.42 -18.49
N GLY A 612 12.68 34.85 -19.45
CA GLY A 612 12.40 33.50 -19.92
C GLY A 612 13.63 32.77 -20.45
N LEU A 613 13.44 31.51 -20.79
CA LEU A 613 14.40 30.63 -21.43
C LEU A 613 13.87 30.22 -22.80
N SER A 614 14.74 30.19 -23.79
CA SER A 614 14.49 29.52 -25.07
C SER A 614 15.08 28.12 -25.03
N LEU A 615 14.25 27.09 -25.15
CA LEU A 615 14.61 25.67 -24.92
C LEU A 615 14.32 24.83 -26.16
N THR A 616 15.05 23.75 -26.31
CA THR A 616 14.64 22.65 -27.17
C THR A 616 13.95 21.58 -26.33
N LEU A 617 12.65 21.34 -26.57
CA LEU A 617 11.89 20.30 -25.90
C LEU A 617 11.98 19.01 -26.72
N PRO A 618 12.54 17.92 -26.13
CA PRO A 618 12.56 16.62 -26.81
C PRO A 618 11.13 16.08 -27.02
N PRO A 619 10.93 15.14 -27.94
CA PRO A 619 9.64 14.48 -28.12
C PRO A 619 9.33 13.54 -26.94
N LEU A 620 8.06 13.50 -26.49
CA LEU A 620 7.60 12.63 -25.38
C LEU A 620 8.58 12.66 -24.20
N SER A 621 8.75 13.84 -23.62
CA SER A 621 9.78 14.05 -22.58
C SER A 621 9.36 15.03 -21.51
N VAL A 622 10.05 14.93 -20.38
CA VAL A 622 10.02 15.92 -19.30
C VAL A 622 11.44 16.28 -18.94
N ILE A 623 11.69 17.59 -18.80
CA ILE A 623 12.98 18.13 -18.36
C ILE A 623 12.83 18.88 -17.05
N TYR A 624 13.85 18.82 -16.21
CA TYR A 624 13.93 19.60 -14.98
C TYR A 624 15.07 20.62 -15.07
N LEU A 625 14.74 21.86 -14.74
CA LEU A 625 15.69 22.97 -14.78
C LEU A 625 15.85 23.56 -13.38
N ARG A 626 17.08 23.97 -13.06
CA ARG A 626 17.40 24.66 -11.81
C ARG A 626 18.22 25.91 -12.10
N CYS A 627 17.90 27.03 -11.46
CA CYS A 627 18.74 28.23 -11.50
C CYS A 627 20.07 27.93 -10.76
N ALA A 628 21.14 27.80 -11.52
CA ALA A 628 22.49 27.56 -10.97
C ALA A 628 23.14 28.85 -10.46
N LYS A 629 22.80 29.98 -11.08
CA LYS A 629 23.35 31.29 -10.72
C LYS A 629 22.36 32.41 -11.07
N GLU A 630 21.94 33.15 -10.07
CA GLU A 630 21.19 34.39 -10.28
C GLU A 630 22.11 35.51 -10.83
N LEU A 631 21.59 36.28 -11.75
CA LEU A 631 22.28 37.44 -12.36
C LEU A 631 21.40 38.67 -12.21
N GLU A 632 22.01 39.85 -12.20
CA GLU A 632 21.30 41.12 -12.31
C GLU A 632 21.07 41.41 -13.80
N PRO A 633 19.86 41.80 -14.24
CA PRO A 633 19.63 42.24 -15.59
C PRO A 633 20.39 43.56 -15.80
N ASP A 634 21.20 43.66 -16.88
CA ASP A 634 21.80 44.93 -17.28
C ASP A 634 20.70 45.96 -17.54
N GLU A 635 20.91 47.25 -17.14
CA GLU A 635 19.90 48.30 -17.29
C GLU A 635 19.46 48.48 -18.74
N ALA A 636 20.35 48.25 -19.70
CA ALA A 636 20.08 48.28 -21.14
C ALA A 636 19.11 47.16 -21.62
N GLN A 637 18.88 46.12 -20.83
CA GLN A 637 17.96 45.01 -21.17
C GLN A 637 16.56 45.20 -20.55
N LYS A 638 16.39 46.18 -19.63
CA LYS A 638 15.09 46.49 -18.99
C LYS A 638 14.20 47.40 -19.85
N GLU A 639 14.73 48.00 -20.91
CA GLU A 639 14.02 48.95 -21.78
C GLU A 639 13.47 48.36 -23.10
N ASN A 640 13.67 47.09 -23.35
CA ASN A 640 13.09 46.35 -24.49
C ASN A 640 12.00 45.40 -23.98
#